data_4348330dd42eec27e08924f217be9574
#
_entry.id   4348330dd42eec27e08924f217be9574
#
_cell.length_a   1.000
_cell.length_b   1.000
_cell.length_c   1.000
_cell.angle_alpha   90.00
_cell.angle_beta   90.00
_cell.angle_gamma   90.00
#
_symmetry.space_group_name_H-M   'P 1'
#
loop_
_entity.id
_entity.type
_entity.pdbx_description
1 polymer ?
#
loop_
_entity_poly.entity_id
_entity_poly.type
_entity_poly.pdbx_seq_one_letter_code
_entity_poly.pdbx_strand_id
1 'polypeptide(L)'
;MNHAPPLMLLLAATLGGAALPAAQAAPAARQAPADAATAPVLVTAAQWTQMRAEGVRSPLFAKEQQRAEQRVRAMMKAGIDVPVPKDKGGGYTHEQHKRNYQAIQAAGALYRLTGDKAYATFARDLLLGYAKLYPGLSAHPQGRGQIPGRLFWQTLNDSVWLVSAAQGYDAIRDTLSDADRKTIDDNVFRAMADFLSGTPENFDKIHNHATWAVAAVGMTGYVLRDASYVDKALQGSKRDGSAGFLKQVDQLFSPDGYYEEGPYYQRYALAPFILFANAIERNEPQRGIFKRRDGVLLKAVDALVQSSYGGYFFPINDAILDKGLDTEELVAGIDIAYAQTGDARLLSVAKTQKRVLLSPEGLQVAQALAENKAKPFAFVPTLLRDGPDGTEGALAILRMGGENGQALVMKNTKQGMGHGHFDKLNWLFYDNGQRVVTDYGAARFLNIEAKAGGIYLPENNSWARQTIAHNTLVVNEQSHFGGDWKKGQPLAPTPLLFAVSDDTQIASARMEGAYDGVSFTRTQALLSHPALGEPVVLDLLRVTGTKAARYDLPLHFNGHIMDVGFKSQSAVATRPVLGKANGYQHVWIDAASEPTRDARSLTWLLEGRFYTYRFASTAPSRALIGESGANDPSFNLRREPLLLQRVDGQPATTFYGVLEPHGQYDGTAETVRGANSRIDRLSHYRGKDADVLVLDLAGGKRLALGIADDPTKGGPHEVSGDGQSWRWDGGWKRFDTATGKDSK
;
A
#
# COMPACT_ATOMS: atom_id res chain seq x y z
N MET A 1 -15.62 1.39 61.39
CA MET A 1 -14.72 1.28 62.58
C MET A 1 -13.31 1.50 62.07
N ASN A 2 -12.81 2.66 62.44
CA ASN A 2 -11.44 3.00 62.83
C ASN A 2 -10.31 2.71 61.85
N HIS A 3 -9.37 3.57 61.58
CA HIS A 3 -9.09 5.01 61.84
C HIS A 3 -7.84 5.33 61.00
N ALA A 4 -7.82 6.50 60.47
CA ALA A 4 -6.62 7.19 59.97
C ALA A 4 -5.79 7.70 61.19
N PRO A 5 -4.79 8.58 61.09
CA PRO A 5 -4.18 9.33 60.02
C PRO A 5 -2.66 9.67 60.19
N PRO A 6 -2.16 10.75 59.65
CA PRO A 6 -0.81 10.92 59.12
C PRO A 6 0.14 11.68 60.04
N LEU A 7 1.40 11.72 59.69
CA LEU A 7 2.41 12.57 60.38
C LEU A 7 2.87 13.69 59.44
N MET A 8 2.53 14.89 59.83
CA MET A 8 3.12 16.16 59.37
C MET A 8 4.49 16.36 60.01
N LEU A 9 5.45 16.78 59.22
CA LEU A 9 6.65 17.45 59.76
C LEU A 9 6.79 18.83 59.11
N LEU A 10 6.61 19.85 59.92
CA LEU A 10 7.00 21.24 59.60
C LEU A 10 8.53 21.34 59.70
N LEU A 11 9.17 22.02 58.76
CA LEU A 11 10.44 22.69 58.99
C LEU A 11 10.47 24.08 58.39
N ALA A 12 11.02 24.97 59.16
CA ALA A 12 10.97 26.43 59.09
C ALA A 12 11.66 27.06 57.89
N ALA A 13 11.12 28.19 57.51
CA ALA A 13 11.65 29.10 56.50
C ALA A 13 12.93 29.81 56.98
N THR A 14 13.94 29.85 56.13
CA THR A 14 14.99 30.89 56.17
C THR A 14 14.95 31.64 54.87
N LEU A 15 14.72 32.94 54.98
CA LEU A 15 14.80 33.95 53.90
C LEU A 15 16.25 34.07 53.45
N GLY A 16 16.54 33.65 52.23
CA GLY A 16 17.77 33.95 51.49
C GLY A 16 17.39 34.61 50.17
N GLY A 17 17.74 35.86 49.99
CA GLY A 17 17.49 36.64 48.79
C GLY A 17 18.14 36.00 47.58
N ALA A 18 17.35 35.63 46.58
CA ALA A 18 17.84 35.18 45.31
C ALA A 18 17.81 36.34 44.32
N ALA A 19 19.01 36.75 43.89
CA ALA A 19 19.20 37.61 42.73
C ALA A 19 18.65 36.93 41.48
N LEU A 20 17.87 37.64 40.67
CA LEU A 20 17.40 37.23 39.36
C LEU A 20 18.61 36.91 38.46
N PRO A 21 18.66 35.80 37.78
CA PRO A 21 19.67 35.55 36.77
C PRO A 21 19.42 36.48 35.59
N ALA A 22 20.44 37.19 35.19
CA ALA A 22 20.49 38.00 33.99
C ALA A 22 20.16 37.12 32.77
N ALA A 23 19.23 37.59 31.93
CA ALA A 23 18.92 36.97 30.65
C ALA A 23 20.22 36.78 29.85
N GLN A 24 20.65 35.55 29.66
CA GLN A 24 21.71 35.23 28.71
C GLN A 24 21.22 35.60 27.33
N ALA A 25 21.84 36.60 26.72
CA ALA A 25 21.69 36.92 25.32
C ALA A 25 21.99 35.67 24.48
N ALA A 26 21.10 35.33 23.58
CA ALA A 26 21.32 34.28 22.60
C ALA A 26 22.65 34.52 21.87
N PRO A 27 23.48 33.49 21.63
CA PRO A 27 24.72 33.68 20.91
C PRO A 27 24.43 34.26 19.54
N ALA A 28 25.01 35.39 19.22
CA ALA A 28 24.94 36.00 17.90
C ALA A 28 25.35 34.96 16.86
N ALA A 29 24.48 34.72 15.87
CA ALA A 29 24.77 33.85 14.76
C ALA A 29 26.08 34.29 14.10
N ARG A 30 27.12 33.47 14.21
CA ARG A 30 28.35 33.68 13.45
C ARG A 30 27.97 33.68 11.99
N GLN A 31 28.10 34.80 11.31
CA GLN A 31 28.06 34.84 9.85
C GLN A 31 29.14 33.92 9.32
N ALA A 32 28.72 32.86 8.63
CA ALA A 32 29.61 31.95 7.91
C ALA A 32 30.35 32.74 6.80
N PRO A 33 31.58 32.35 6.42
CA PRO A 33 32.25 32.90 5.26
C PRO A 33 31.34 32.88 4.01
N ALA A 34 31.48 33.85 3.11
CA ALA A 34 30.62 33.98 1.92
C ALA A 34 30.52 32.67 1.10
N ASP A 35 31.60 31.91 1.00
CA ASP A 35 31.64 30.62 0.32
C ASP A 35 30.79 29.53 1.03
N ALA A 36 30.64 29.61 2.34
CA ALA A 36 29.81 28.67 3.10
C ALA A 36 28.31 28.95 2.93
N ALA A 37 27.90 30.17 2.57
CA ALA A 37 26.49 30.55 2.39
C ALA A 37 25.83 29.92 1.13
N THR A 38 26.63 29.56 0.15
CA THR A 38 26.15 28.98 -1.13
C THR A 38 26.50 27.51 -1.31
N ALA A 39 27.31 26.94 -0.41
CA ALA A 39 27.70 25.53 -0.45
C ALA A 39 26.47 24.61 -0.39
N PRO A 40 26.48 23.47 -1.12
CA PRO A 40 25.36 22.54 -1.13
C PRO A 40 25.14 21.88 0.24
N VAL A 41 23.87 21.71 0.63
CA VAL A 41 23.43 21.23 1.95
C VAL A 41 22.60 19.94 1.91
N LEU A 42 21.95 19.67 0.80
CA LEU A 42 21.20 18.42 0.63
C LEU A 42 22.15 17.25 0.29
N VAL A 43 23.25 17.53 -0.41
CA VAL A 43 24.39 16.63 -0.59
C VAL A 43 25.65 17.50 -0.46
N THR A 44 26.49 17.21 0.52
CA THR A 44 27.67 18.04 0.81
C THR A 44 28.72 17.99 -0.30
N ALA A 45 29.57 19.00 -0.38
CA ALA A 45 30.67 19.05 -1.35
C ALA A 45 31.63 17.85 -1.23
N ALA A 46 31.87 17.35 -0.02
CA ALA A 46 32.69 16.18 0.24
C ALA A 46 32.04 14.90 -0.33
N GLN A 47 30.72 14.75 -0.12
CA GLN A 47 29.96 13.62 -0.67
C GLN A 47 29.93 13.65 -2.21
N TRP A 48 29.77 14.82 -2.83
CA TRP A 48 29.87 14.95 -4.29
C TRP A 48 31.26 14.56 -4.81
N THR A 49 32.31 14.95 -4.10
CA THR A 49 33.70 14.57 -4.46
C THR A 49 33.88 13.05 -4.39
N GLN A 50 33.39 12.41 -3.34
CA GLN A 50 33.42 10.97 -3.18
C GLN A 50 32.64 10.26 -4.32
N MET A 51 31.38 10.68 -4.59
CA MET A 51 30.58 10.10 -5.65
C MET A 51 31.22 10.21 -7.02
N ARG A 52 31.88 11.34 -7.33
CA ARG A 52 32.65 11.54 -8.57
C ARG A 52 33.82 10.54 -8.68
N ALA A 53 34.53 10.31 -7.59
CA ALA A 53 35.71 9.43 -7.56
C ALA A 53 35.34 7.94 -7.62
N GLU A 54 34.26 7.54 -6.96
CA GLU A 54 33.90 6.15 -6.71
C GLU A 54 32.74 5.66 -7.59
N GLY A 55 31.86 6.55 -8.02
CA GLY A 55 30.65 6.22 -8.78
C GLY A 55 30.93 5.52 -10.10
N VAL A 56 32.00 5.94 -10.81
CA VAL A 56 32.41 5.31 -12.09
C VAL A 56 32.89 3.87 -11.92
N ARG A 57 33.30 3.47 -10.72
CA ARG A 57 33.73 2.11 -10.38
C ARG A 57 32.62 1.23 -9.85
N SER A 58 31.43 1.80 -9.63
CA SER A 58 30.26 1.12 -9.12
C SER A 58 29.27 0.88 -10.28
N PRO A 59 29.16 -0.35 -10.85
CA PRO A 59 28.49 -0.57 -12.12
C PRO A 59 27.03 -0.07 -12.17
N LEU A 60 26.27 -0.29 -11.10
CA LEU A 60 24.86 0.14 -11.04
C LEU A 60 24.73 1.66 -10.97
N PHE A 61 25.58 2.34 -10.20
CA PHE A 61 25.64 3.79 -10.11
C PHE A 61 26.05 4.43 -11.44
N ALA A 62 27.11 3.90 -12.07
CA ALA A 62 27.57 4.36 -13.38
C ALA A 62 26.47 4.21 -14.46
N LYS A 63 25.72 3.10 -14.41
CA LYS A 63 24.58 2.88 -15.33
C LYS A 63 23.46 3.89 -15.11
N GLU A 64 23.14 4.24 -13.87
CA GLU A 64 22.12 5.26 -13.58
C GLU A 64 22.59 6.65 -14.01
N GLN A 65 23.90 6.97 -13.80
CA GLN A 65 24.48 8.19 -14.33
C GLN A 65 24.35 8.27 -15.85
N GLN A 66 24.67 7.22 -16.58
CA GLN A 66 24.51 7.18 -18.05
C GLN A 66 23.06 7.39 -18.49
N ARG A 67 22.10 6.78 -17.79
CA ARG A 67 20.66 7.02 -18.06
C ARG A 67 20.26 8.48 -17.87
N ALA A 68 20.74 9.09 -16.79
CA ALA A 68 20.51 10.51 -16.52
C ALA A 68 21.15 11.40 -17.61
N GLU A 69 22.40 11.09 -18.00
CA GLU A 69 23.09 11.81 -19.09
C GLU A 69 22.31 11.76 -20.40
N GLN A 70 21.85 10.57 -20.81
CA GLN A 70 21.08 10.41 -22.03
C GLN A 70 19.81 11.26 -22.02
N ARG A 71 19.05 11.23 -20.90
CA ARG A 71 17.83 12.01 -20.76
C ARG A 71 18.09 13.51 -20.79
N VAL A 72 19.06 13.99 -20.02
CA VAL A 72 19.38 15.43 -19.95
C VAL A 72 19.93 15.93 -21.27
N ARG A 73 20.85 15.22 -21.92
CA ARG A 73 21.37 15.61 -23.25
C ARG A 73 20.28 15.66 -24.32
N ALA A 74 19.30 14.75 -24.28
CA ALA A 74 18.16 14.81 -25.19
C ALA A 74 17.34 16.10 -24.98
N MET A 75 17.10 16.50 -23.72
CA MET A 75 16.41 17.75 -23.41
C MET A 75 17.23 18.99 -23.75
N MET A 76 18.53 18.99 -23.49
CA MET A 76 19.44 20.08 -23.91
C MET A 76 19.40 20.28 -25.44
N LYS A 77 19.37 19.17 -26.21
CA LYS A 77 19.24 19.21 -27.67
C LYS A 77 17.88 19.75 -28.14
N ALA A 78 16.81 19.43 -27.42
CA ALA A 78 15.46 19.91 -27.72
C ALA A 78 15.26 21.41 -27.41
N GLY A 79 16.12 21.98 -26.56
CA GLY A 79 16.03 23.36 -26.10
C GLY A 79 15.16 23.51 -24.85
N ILE A 80 15.20 24.75 -24.29
CA ILE A 80 14.44 25.08 -23.08
C ILE A 80 13.00 25.44 -23.46
N ASP A 81 12.06 24.74 -22.84
CA ASP A 81 10.63 25.00 -22.95
C ASP A 81 9.97 25.08 -21.57
N VAL A 82 9.52 26.26 -21.19
CA VAL A 82 8.79 26.53 -19.94
C VAL A 82 7.43 27.14 -20.30
N PRO A 83 6.45 26.29 -20.69
CA PRO A 83 5.18 26.77 -21.21
C PRO A 83 4.30 27.37 -20.13
N VAL A 84 3.36 28.24 -20.50
CA VAL A 84 2.30 28.70 -19.61
C VAL A 84 1.39 27.52 -19.27
N PRO A 85 1.14 27.23 -17.97
CA PRO A 85 0.31 26.11 -17.56
C PRO A 85 -1.14 26.20 -18.05
N LYS A 86 -1.65 25.11 -18.64
CA LYS A 86 -3.05 25.04 -19.11
C LYS A 86 -3.68 23.66 -19.02
N ASP A 87 -2.87 22.60 -18.95
CA ASP A 87 -3.36 21.22 -19.08
C ASP A 87 -3.35 20.50 -17.73
N LYS A 88 -4.29 19.56 -17.56
CA LYS A 88 -4.26 18.56 -16.50
C LYS A 88 -3.22 17.47 -16.80
N GLY A 89 -3.05 16.53 -15.84
CA GLY A 89 -2.15 15.38 -15.99
C GLY A 89 -2.41 14.61 -17.30
N GLY A 90 -1.34 14.33 -18.05
CA GLY A 90 -1.38 13.75 -19.39
C GLY A 90 -1.36 14.77 -20.53
N GLY A 91 -1.69 16.03 -20.28
CA GLY A 91 -1.58 17.09 -21.28
C GLY A 91 -0.16 17.65 -21.41
N TYR A 92 0.13 18.28 -22.55
CA TYR A 92 1.49 18.72 -22.91
C TYR A 92 2.17 19.58 -21.83
N THR A 93 1.51 20.66 -21.37
CA THR A 93 2.14 21.58 -20.42
C THR A 93 2.41 20.90 -19.09
N HIS A 94 1.49 20.06 -18.61
CA HIS A 94 1.68 19.28 -17.40
C HIS A 94 2.89 18.34 -17.51
N GLU A 95 2.96 17.56 -18.56
CA GLU A 95 4.06 16.60 -18.75
C GLU A 95 5.39 17.31 -19.04
N GLN A 96 5.37 18.50 -19.68
CA GLN A 96 6.58 19.30 -19.89
C GLN A 96 7.15 19.82 -18.55
N HIS A 97 6.32 20.33 -17.65
CA HIS A 97 6.78 20.76 -16.33
C HIS A 97 7.33 19.57 -15.50
N LYS A 98 6.78 18.35 -15.68
CA LYS A 98 7.37 17.15 -15.06
C LYS A 98 8.75 16.84 -15.63
N ARG A 99 8.91 16.83 -16.93
CA ARG A 99 10.23 16.66 -17.57
C ARG A 99 11.24 17.70 -17.08
N ASN A 100 10.79 18.96 -16.94
CA ASN A 100 11.66 20.05 -16.51
C ASN A 100 12.18 19.86 -15.09
N TYR A 101 11.36 19.53 -14.08
CA TYR A 101 11.89 19.35 -12.74
C TYR A 101 12.81 18.12 -12.63
N GLN A 102 12.51 17.04 -13.35
CA GLN A 102 13.40 15.89 -13.43
C GLN A 102 14.73 16.24 -14.09
N ALA A 103 14.71 17.08 -15.10
CA ALA A 103 15.92 17.57 -15.77
C ALA A 103 16.73 18.51 -14.91
N ILE A 104 16.11 19.42 -14.14
CA ILE A 104 16.80 20.31 -13.19
C ILE A 104 17.54 19.46 -12.15
N GLN A 105 16.85 18.47 -11.53
CA GLN A 105 17.43 17.57 -10.55
C GLN A 105 18.61 16.77 -11.14
N ALA A 106 18.40 16.13 -12.28
CA ALA A 106 19.41 15.30 -12.92
C ALA A 106 20.61 16.13 -13.41
N ALA A 107 20.38 17.30 -14.02
CA ALA A 107 21.46 18.17 -14.49
C ALA A 107 22.33 18.70 -13.35
N GLY A 108 21.71 19.06 -12.22
CA GLY A 108 22.46 19.43 -11.01
C GLY A 108 23.38 18.31 -10.52
N ALA A 109 22.86 17.10 -10.41
CA ALA A 109 23.66 15.93 -10.05
C ALA A 109 24.77 15.62 -11.07
N LEU A 110 24.47 15.66 -12.37
CA LEU A 110 25.44 15.43 -13.43
C LEU A 110 26.55 16.47 -13.44
N TYR A 111 26.26 17.75 -13.21
CA TYR A 111 27.30 18.75 -13.03
C TYR A 111 28.27 18.37 -11.93
N ARG A 112 27.77 17.95 -10.78
CA ARG A 112 28.63 17.55 -9.65
C ARG A 112 29.43 16.28 -9.94
N LEU A 113 28.85 15.32 -10.60
CA LEU A 113 29.49 14.04 -10.91
C LEU A 113 30.53 14.16 -12.03
N THR A 114 30.26 14.95 -13.06
CA THR A 114 31.13 15.03 -14.24
C THR A 114 32.06 16.26 -14.25
N GLY A 115 31.65 17.36 -13.62
CA GLY A 115 32.30 18.67 -13.72
C GLY A 115 31.95 19.45 -14.99
N ASP A 116 31.13 18.90 -15.88
CA ASP A 116 30.70 19.55 -17.12
C ASP A 116 29.73 20.71 -16.81
N LYS A 117 30.21 21.93 -16.99
CA LYS A 117 29.47 23.16 -16.72
C LYS A 117 28.21 23.32 -17.60
N ALA A 118 28.13 22.60 -18.72
CA ALA A 118 26.95 22.67 -19.59
C ALA A 118 25.69 22.23 -18.86
N TYR A 119 25.79 21.23 -17.97
CA TYR A 119 24.66 20.79 -17.13
C TYR A 119 24.20 21.86 -16.14
N ALA A 120 25.15 22.54 -15.46
CA ALA A 120 24.82 23.62 -14.52
C ALA A 120 24.18 24.80 -15.26
N THR A 121 24.70 25.16 -16.44
CA THR A 121 24.14 26.19 -17.30
C THR A 121 22.70 25.85 -17.72
N PHE A 122 22.45 24.60 -18.15
CA PHE A 122 21.12 24.16 -18.56
C PHE A 122 20.12 24.22 -17.40
N ALA A 123 20.49 23.74 -16.21
CA ALA A 123 19.64 23.80 -15.02
C ALA A 123 19.35 25.24 -14.59
N ARG A 124 20.38 26.13 -14.65
CA ARG A 124 20.23 27.57 -14.40
C ARG A 124 19.21 28.19 -15.35
N ASP A 125 19.37 27.96 -16.65
CA ASP A 125 18.53 28.59 -17.68
C ASP A 125 17.08 28.12 -17.60
N LEU A 126 16.83 26.83 -17.27
CA LEU A 126 15.50 26.35 -16.95
C LEU A 126 14.91 27.09 -15.73
N LEU A 127 15.68 27.24 -14.64
CA LEU A 127 15.24 27.93 -13.43
C LEU A 127 14.98 29.41 -13.69
N LEU A 128 15.78 30.09 -14.52
CA LEU A 128 15.54 31.47 -14.94
C LEU A 128 14.25 31.57 -15.79
N GLY A 129 13.96 30.58 -16.62
CA GLY A 129 12.68 30.48 -17.33
C GLY A 129 11.49 30.43 -16.35
N TYR A 130 11.59 29.63 -15.30
CA TYR A 130 10.57 29.60 -14.23
C TYR A 130 10.54 30.90 -13.41
N ALA A 131 11.67 31.52 -13.13
CA ALA A 131 11.75 32.82 -12.41
C ALA A 131 11.07 33.96 -13.19
N LYS A 132 11.04 33.85 -14.52
CA LYS A 132 10.28 34.78 -15.38
C LYS A 132 8.78 34.44 -15.40
N LEU A 133 8.43 33.16 -15.39
CA LEU A 133 7.05 32.70 -15.54
C LEU A 133 6.27 32.79 -14.23
N TYR A 134 6.83 32.23 -13.13
CA TYR A 134 6.09 31.91 -11.91
C TYR A 134 5.44 33.10 -11.21
N PRO A 135 6.10 34.29 -11.06
CA PRO A 135 5.50 35.44 -10.39
C PRO A 135 4.20 35.97 -11.05
N GLY A 136 4.06 35.75 -12.36
CA GLY A 136 2.87 36.17 -13.13
C GLY A 136 1.74 35.16 -13.14
N LEU A 137 1.92 33.98 -12.52
CA LEU A 137 0.91 32.93 -12.55
C LEU A 137 -0.18 33.15 -11.50
N SER A 138 -1.42 33.06 -11.93
CA SER A 138 -2.61 32.89 -11.07
C SER A 138 -2.83 31.40 -10.77
N ALA A 139 -3.92 31.09 -10.05
CA ALA A 139 -4.37 29.70 -9.87
C ALA A 139 -4.56 28.99 -11.22
N HIS A 140 -4.13 27.75 -11.31
CA HIS A 140 -4.20 26.97 -12.54
C HIS A 140 -5.64 26.85 -13.06
N PRO A 141 -5.90 27.07 -14.37
CA PRO A 141 -7.25 27.16 -14.93
C PRO A 141 -8.08 25.87 -14.81
N GLN A 142 -7.41 24.74 -14.64
CA GLN A 142 -8.05 23.41 -14.52
C GLN A 142 -8.17 22.92 -13.07
N GLY A 143 -7.96 23.75 -12.05
CA GLY A 143 -7.94 23.37 -10.63
C GLY A 143 -9.31 23.04 -10.01
N ARG A 144 -10.37 22.86 -10.78
CA ARG A 144 -11.72 22.58 -10.26
C ARG A 144 -11.76 21.26 -9.46
N GLY A 145 -12.34 21.31 -8.25
CA GLY A 145 -12.49 20.16 -7.36
C GLY A 145 -11.20 19.76 -6.58
N GLN A 146 -10.13 20.56 -6.71
CA GLN A 146 -8.89 20.41 -5.95
C GLN A 146 -8.42 21.79 -5.49
N ILE A 147 -7.50 21.85 -4.51
CA ILE A 147 -6.78 23.08 -4.20
C ILE A 147 -5.82 23.34 -5.36
N PRO A 148 -6.04 24.38 -6.18
CA PRO A 148 -5.26 24.60 -7.39
C PRO A 148 -3.83 25.00 -7.07
N GLY A 149 -2.87 24.41 -7.79
CA GLY A 149 -1.51 24.92 -7.87
C GLY A 149 -1.42 26.14 -8.81
N ARG A 150 -0.20 26.55 -9.12
CA ARG A 150 0.08 27.57 -10.12
C ARG A 150 0.70 26.97 -11.38
N LEU A 151 1.69 26.09 -11.22
CA LEU A 151 2.29 25.32 -12.31
C LEU A 151 1.44 24.12 -12.73
N PHE A 152 0.70 23.56 -11.79
CA PHE A 152 -0.11 22.36 -12.01
C PHE A 152 -1.54 22.57 -11.53
N TRP A 153 -2.43 21.71 -11.99
CA TRP A 153 -3.85 21.79 -11.66
C TRP A 153 -4.16 21.54 -10.17
N GLN A 154 -3.19 21.06 -9.38
CA GLN A 154 -3.29 20.87 -7.94
C GLN A 154 -1.94 21.16 -7.24
N THR A 155 -1.99 21.67 -6.03
CA THR A 155 -0.82 22.01 -5.20
C THR A 155 0.13 20.84 -4.96
N LEU A 156 -0.37 19.60 -4.96
CA LEU A 156 0.45 18.40 -4.83
C LEU A 156 1.58 18.37 -5.88
N ASN A 157 1.26 18.63 -7.14
CA ASN A 157 2.26 18.59 -8.21
C ASN A 157 3.23 19.77 -8.18
N ASP A 158 2.78 20.96 -7.73
CA ASP A 158 3.68 22.09 -7.44
C ASP A 158 4.70 21.70 -6.36
N SER A 159 4.26 20.99 -5.33
CA SER A 159 5.11 20.49 -4.24
C SER A 159 6.14 19.47 -4.73
N VAL A 160 5.74 18.51 -5.56
CA VAL A 160 6.66 17.53 -6.19
C VAL A 160 7.71 18.22 -7.04
N TRP A 161 7.28 19.25 -7.82
CA TRP A 161 8.18 20.07 -8.62
C TRP A 161 9.24 20.72 -7.72
N LEU A 162 8.83 21.34 -6.62
CA LEU A 162 9.73 22.07 -5.72
C LEU A 162 10.70 21.15 -4.99
N VAL A 163 10.26 19.94 -4.53
CA VAL A 163 11.15 18.94 -3.92
C VAL A 163 12.27 18.53 -4.88
N SER A 164 11.93 18.29 -6.14
CA SER A 164 12.92 17.86 -7.13
C SER A 164 13.82 19.00 -7.58
N ALA A 165 13.24 20.18 -7.84
CA ALA A 165 13.99 21.36 -8.27
C ALA A 165 14.96 21.86 -7.18
N ALA A 166 14.57 21.78 -5.89
CA ALA A 166 15.44 22.15 -4.77
C ALA A 166 16.73 21.32 -4.75
N GLN A 167 16.67 20.02 -5.04
CA GLN A 167 17.85 19.15 -5.10
C GLN A 167 18.79 19.54 -6.24
N GLY A 168 18.24 19.82 -7.42
CA GLY A 168 19.04 20.27 -8.56
C GLY A 168 19.63 21.68 -8.35
N TYR A 169 18.85 22.57 -7.75
CA TYR A 169 19.30 23.93 -7.43
C TYR A 169 20.41 23.93 -6.37
N ASP A 170 20.25 23.18 -5.29
CA ASP A 170 21.31 22.99 -4.27
C ASP A 170 22.65 22.58 -4.91
N ALA A 171 22.58 21.69 -5.89
CA ALA A 171 23.77 21.21 -6.57
C ALA A 171 24.48 22.25 -7.45
N ILE A 172 23.81 23.32 -7.90
CA ILE A 172 24.42 24.33 -8.79
C ILE A 172 24.54 25.73 -8.17
N ARG A 173 23.95 25.96 -6.98
CA ARG A 173 23.74 27.29 -6.39
C ARG A 173 25.03 28.10 -6.22
N ASP A 174 26.15 27.45 -5.90
CA ASP A 174 27.47 28.05 -5.78
C ASP A 174 28.14 28.45 -7.12
N THR A 175 27.58 28.01 -8.25
CA THR A 175 28.07 28.36 -9.60
C THR A 175 27.39 29.56 -10.20
N LEU A 176 26.33 30.06 -9.57
CA LEU A 176 25.50 31.14 -10.11
C LEU A 176 26.08 32.53 -9.76
N SER A 177 25.87 33.50 -10.66
CA SER A 177 26.06 34.89 -10.32
C SER A 177 25.10 35.31 -9.18
N ASP A 178 25.47 36.35 -8.42
CA ASP A 178 24.61 36.88 -7.36
C ASP A 178 23.25 37.34 -7.90
N ALA A 179 23.22 37.91 -9.10
CA ALA A 179 21.98 38.35 -9.77
C ALA A 179 21.08 37.19 -10.11
N ASP A 180 21.62 36.13 -10.77
CA ASP A 180 20.84 34.93 -11.14
C ASP A 180 20.34 34.22 -9.88
N ARG A 181 21.23 34.07 -8.86
CA ARG A 181 20.88 33.44 -7.59
C ARG A 181 19.73 34.19 -6.91
N LYS A 182 19.84 35.51 -6.77
CA LYS A 182 18.77 36.31 -6.17
C LYS A 182 17.45 36.18 -6.96
N THR A 183 17.53 36.23 -8.27
CA THR A 183 16.33 36.09 -9.14
C THR A 183 15.67 34.76 -8.95
N ILE A 184 16.42 33.67 -8.90
CA ILE A 184 15.90 32.31 -8.71
C ILE A 184 15.40 32.12 -7.27
N ASP A 185 16.18 32.54 -6.24
CA ASP A 185 15.79 32.46 -4.84
C ASP A 185 14.45 33.16 -4.60
N ASP A 186 14.27 34.38 -5.09
CA ASP A 186 13.06 35.17 -4.81
C ASP A 186 11.87 34.76 -5.67
N ASN A 187 12.06 34.59 -6.99
CA ASN A 187 10.96 34.42 -7.94
C ASN A 187 10.54 32.96 -8.13
N VAL A 188 11.34 31.99 -7.67
CA VAL A 188 10.98 30.57 -7.76
C VAL A 188 10.83 29.99 -6.36
N PHE A 189 11.92 29.84 -5.62
CA PHE A 189 11.94 29.06 -4.39
C PHE A 189 11.14 29.72 -3.26
N ARG A 190 11.38 31.01 -2.96
CA ARG A 190 10.60 31.75 -1.96
C ARG A 190 9.14 31.89 -2.40
N ALA A 191 8.91 32.28 -3.64
CA ALA A 191 7.56 32.49 -4.16
C ALA A 191 6.71 31.19 -4.11
N MET A 192 7.31 30.03 -4.40
CA MET A 192 6.62 28.73 -4.28
C MET A 192 6.46 28.31 -2.83
N ALA A 193 7.49 28.46 -1.98
CA ALA A 193 7.42 28.10 -0.58
C ALA A 193 6.38 28.95 0.17
N ASP A 194 6.29 30.24 -0.12
CA ASP A 194 5.28 31.15 0.42
C ASP A 194 3.87 30.77 -0.03
N PHE A 195 3.70 30.45 -1.33
CA PHE A 195 2.42 29.98 -1.85
C PHE A 195 1.96 28.71 -1.16
N LEU A 196 2.82 27.68 -1.06
CA LEU A 196 2.47 26.40 -0.46
C LEU A 196 2.22 26.52 1.04
N SER A 197 3.09 27.22 1.79
CA SER A 197 2.93 27.40 3.24
C SER A 197 1.87 28.44 3.62
N GLY A 198 1.46 29.28 2.67
CA GLY A 198 0.37 30.24 2.79
C GLY A 198 -1.01 29.66 2.46
N THR A 199 -1.12 28.37 2.18
CA THR A 199 -2.38 27.65 1.90
C THR A 199 -2.63 26.59 3.01
N PRO A 200 -3.08 27.01 4.23
CA PRO A 200 -3.19 26.11 5.39
C PRO A 200 -4.10 24.91 5.14
N GLU A 201 -5.16 25.06 4.32
CA GLU A 201 -6.11 24.01 4.00
C GLU A 201 -5.43 22.80 3.32
N ASN A 202 -4.26 23.01 2.71
CA ASN A 202 -3.42 21.95 2.16
C ASN A 202 -2.20 21.69 3.06
N PHE A 203 -1.51 22.73 3.49
CA PHE A 203 -0.22 22.63 4.18
C PHE A 203 -0.31 21.98 5.56
N ASP A 204 -1.39 22.28 6.31
CA ASP A 204 -1.60 21.81 7.68
C ASP A 204 -2.46 20.53 7.76
N LYS A 205 -2.91 20.02 6.63
CA LYS A 205 -3.70 18.79 6.57
C LYS A 205 -2.84 17.56 6.92
N ILE A 206 -3.38 16.62 7.68
CA ILE A 206 -2.73 15.32 7.90
C ILE A 206 -3.08 14.40 6.71
N HIS A 207 -2.24 14.43 5.69
CA HIS A 207 -2.47 13.75 4.41
C HIS A 207 -1.22 13.83 3.55
N ASN A 208 -1.02 12.87 2.62
CA ASN A 208 0.16 12.82 1.74
C ASN A 208 0.37 14.10 0.89
N HIS A 209 -0.71 14.79 0.50
CA HIS A 209 -0.59 16.08 -0.22
C HIS A 209 0.14 17.13 0.62
N ALA A 210 -0.16 17.19 1.92
CA ALA A 210 0.53 18.07 2.83
C ALA A 210 1.97 17.61 3.11
N THR A 211 2.21 16.28 3.13
CA THR A 211 3.58 15.77 3.30
C THR A 211 4.50 16.23 2.18
N TRP A 212 4.04 16.21 0.94
CA TRP A 212 4.77 16.77 -0.19
C TRP A 212 4.99 18.28 -0.03
N ALA A 213 3.99 19.03 0.42
CA ALA A 213 4.10 20.48 0.61
C ALA A 213 5.08 20.85 1.73
N VAL A 214 5.03 20.18 2.87
CA VAL A 214 5.97 20.43 3.98
C VAL A 214 7.40 20.00 3.61
N ALA A 215 7.57 18.88 2.89
CA ALA A 215 8.88 18.48 2.40
C ALA A 215 9.46 19.51 1.43
N ALA A 216 8.65 20.02 0.50
CA ALA A 216 9.04 21.03 -0.46
C ALA A 216 9.50 22.34 0.23
N VAL A 217 8.71 22.83 1.18
CA VAL A 217 9.02 24.05 1.93
C VAL A 217 10.24 23.85 2.82
N GLY A 218 10.35 22.71 3.51
CA GLY A 218 11.48 22.42 4.41
C GLY A 218 12.81 22.25 3.67
N MET A 219 12.82 21.50 2.57
CA MET A 219 14.01 21.35 1.73
C MET A 219 14.44 22.70 1.13
N THR A 220 13.48 23.51 0.68
CA THR A 220 13.74 24.90 0.26
C THR A 220 14.36 25.72 1.39
N GLY A 221 13.84 25.57 2.61
CA GLY A 221 14.39 26.26 3.81
C GLY A 221 15.86 25.92 4.05
N TYR A 222 16.26 24.66 3.95
CA TYR A 222 17.66 24.25 4.04
C TYR A 222 18.51 24.87 2.92
N VAL A 223 18.08 24.76 1.67
CA VAL A 223 18.81 25.28 0.49
C VAL A 223 19.00 26.79 0.56
N LEU A 224 17.97 27.54 0.97
CA LEU A 224 18.03 29.00 1.13
C LEU A 224 18.64 29.44 2.46
N ARG A 225 18.93 28.49 3.37
CA ARG A 225 19.38 28.76 4.77
C ARG A 225 18.40 29.65 5.54
N ASP A 226 17.13 29.43 5.34
CA ASP A 226 16.03 30.15 5.96
C ASP A 226 15.30 29.23 6.95
N ALA A 227 15.68 29.36 8.23
CA ALA A 227 15.12 28.56 9.31
C ALA A 227 13.58 28.70 9.44
N SER A 228 13.04 29.85 8.98
CA SER A 228 11.60 30.09 9.09
C SER A 228 10.77 29.13 8.23
N TYR A 229 11.27 28.71 7.06
CA TYR A 229 10.65 27.70 6.24
C TYR A 229 10.82 26.28 6.83
N VAL A 230 11.99 26.01 7.41
CA VAL A 230 12.24 24.74 8.11
C VAL A 230 11.27 24.57 9.28
N ASP A 231 11.11 25.61 10.11
CA ASP A 231 10.20 25.57 11.26
C ASP A 231 8.73 25.40 10.83
N LYS A 232 8.29 26.11 9.78
CA LYS A 232 6.95 25.91 9.21
C LYS A 232 6.76 24.48 8.71
N ALA A 233 7.75 23.94 8.00
CA ALA A 233 7.69 22.59 7.49
C ALA A 233 7.60 21.55 8.61
N LEU A 234 8.38 21.70 9.67
CA LEU A 234 8.40 20.76 10.79
C LEU A 234 7.15 20.82 11.66
N GLN A 235 6.61 22.03 11.93
CA GLN A 235 5.61 22.28 12.98
C GLN A 235 4.27 22.81 12.45
N GLY A 236 4.08 22.95 11.13
CA GLY A 236 2.89 23.52 10.50
C GLY A 236 3.01 25.03 10.27
N SER A 237 2.05 25.60 9.54
CA SER A 237 2.03 27.03 9.16
C SER A 237 2.09 27.96 10.37
N LYS A 238 1.49 27.57 11.49
CA LYS A 238 1.48 28.30 12.77
C LYS A 238 2.73 28.07 13.63
N ARG A 239 3.56 27.10 13.31
CA ARG A 239 4.75 26.68 14.07
C ARG A 239 4.45 26.26 15.51
N ASP A 240 3.27 25.73 15.77
CA ASP A 240 2.78 25.29 17.10
C ASP A 240 2.79 23.77 17.30
N GLY A 241 3.21 23.01 16.27
CA GLY A 241 3.22 21.55 16.28
C GLY A 241 1.85 20.89 16.09
N SER A 242 0.79 21.66 15.84
CA SER A 242 -0.54 21.12 15.54
C SER A 242 -0.60 20.46 14.16
N ALA A 243 0.35 20.77 13.29
CA ALA A 243 0.50 20.24 11.93
C ALA A 243 1.99 20.06 11.58
N GLY A 244 2.30 19.94 10.28
CA GLY A 244 3.65 19.84 9.76
C GLY A 244 4.19 18.41 9.77
N PHE A 245 5.45 18.28 9.34
CA PHE A 245 6.10 17.01 9.08
C PHE A 245 6.13 16.08 10.29
N LEU A 246 6.48 16.63 11.46
CA LEU A 246 6.56 15.81 12.68
C LEU A 246 5.20 15.21 13.05
N LYS A 247 4.14 16.00 12.94
CA LYS A 247 2.77 15.54 13.20
C LYS A 247 2.32 14.48 12.20
N GLN A 248 2.72 14.62 10.94
CA GLN A 248 2.39 13.64 9.90
C GLN A 248 3.13 12.31 10.09
N VAL A 249 4.41 12.33 10.50
CA VAL A 249 5.14 11.11 10.89
C VAL A 249 4.44 10.41 12.07
N ASP A 250 3.87 11.19 12.99
CA ASP A 250 3.16 10.64 14.15
C ASP A 250 1.81 10.02 13.82
N GLN A 251 1.13 10.48 12.76
CA GLN A 251 -0.27 10.14 12.52
C GLN A 251 -0.56 9.35 11.24
N LEU A 252 0.31 9.38 10.22
CA LEU A 252 0.02 8.76 8.93
C LEU A 252 0.50 7.31 8.80
N PHE A 253 1.37 6.86 9.69
CA PHE A 253 1.80 5.45 9.70
C PHE A 253 1.38 4.76 10.99
N SER A 254 1.05 3.50 10.89
CA SER A 254 0.88 2.64 12.06
C SER A 254 2.24 2.38 12.74
N PRO A 255 2.24 1.83 13.97
CA PRO A 255 3.49 1.42 14.62
C PRO A 255 4.32 0.40 13.81
N ASP A 256 3.68 -0.31 12.89
CA ASP A 256 4.30 -1.29 12.00
C ASP A 256 4.73 -0.69 10.66
N GLY A 257 4.48 0.59 10.43
CA GLY A 257 4.81 1.30 9.21
C GLY A 257 3.78 1.17 8.09
N TYR A 258 2.60 0.63 8.34
CA TYR A 258 1.51 0.58 7.35
C TYR A 258 0.85 1.96 7.18
N TYR A 259 0.45 2.27 5.95
CA TYR A 259 -0.26 3.49 5.57
C TYR A 259 -1.67 3.16 5.08
N GLU A 260 -2.69 3.78 5.66
CA GLU A 260 -4.10 3.36 5.52
C GLU A 260 -4.66 3.37 4.08
N GLU A 261 -4.10 4.15 3.17
CA GLU A 261 -4.52 4.14 1.75
C GLU A 261 -4.05 2.88 0.99
N GLY A 262 -3.23 2.04 1.63
CA GLY A 262 -2.72 0.80 1.05
C GLY A 262 -1.39 0.94 0.31
N PRO A 263 -0.76 -0.19 -0.10
CA PRO A 263 0.63 -0.22 -0.57
C PRO A 263 0.90 0.65 -1.79
N TYR A 264 -0.05 0.71 -2.73
CA TYR A 264 0.10 1.52 -3.94
C TYR A 264 0.28 3.01 -3.62
N TYR A 265 -0.50 3.55 -2.68
CA TYR A 265 -0.39 4.94 -2.24
C TYR A 265 0.71 5.14 -1.23
N GLN A 266 0.99 4.14 -0.38
CA GLN A 266 2.09 4.18 0.57
C GLN A 266 3.42 4.50 -0.11
N ARG A 267 3.73 3.87 -1.26
CA ARG A 267 4.96 4.16 -2.00
C ARG A 267 5.09 5.65 -2.36
N TYR A 268 3.97 6.25 -2.82
CA TYR A 268 3.95 7.67 -3.22
C TYR A 268 4.01 8.60 -2.02
N ALA A 269 3.30 8.27 -0.94
CA ALA A 269 3.34 9.02 0.30
C ALA A 269 4.72 8.92 0.97
N LEU A 270 5.39 7.77 0.91
CA LEU A 270 6.67 7.51 1.55
C LEU A 270 7.80 8.40 0.98
N ALA A 271 7.78 8.73 -0.31
CA ALA A 271 8.86 9.49 -0.95
C ALA A 271 9.16 10.84 -0.27
N PRO A 272 8.20 11.75 -0.03
CA PRO A 272 8.48 13.02 0.65
C PRO A 272 8.92 12.80 2.11
N PHE A 273 8.40 11.76 2.79
CA PHE A 273 8.86 11.42 4.14
C PHE A 273 10.33 11.06 4.17
N ILE A 274 10.76 10.15 3.32
CA ILE A 274 12.15 9.66 3.28
C ILE A 274 13.11 10.75 2.80
N LEU A 275 12.76 11.49 1.75
CA LEU A 275 13.62 12.54 1.21
C LEU A 275 13.81 13.70 2.19
N PHE A 276 12.73 14.14 2.82
CA PHE A 276 12.84 15.24 3.79
C PHE A 276 13.47 14.78 5.11
N ALA A 277 13.17 13.57 5.58
CA ALA A 277 13.88 12.99 6.73
C ALA A 277 15.39 12.90 6.49
N ASN A 278 15.81 12.50 5.28
CA ASN A 278 17.23 12.47 4.92
C ASN A 278 17.87 13.88 4.91
N ALA A 279 17.14 14.89 4.45
CA ALA A 279 17.59 16.28 4.51
C ALA A 279 17.69 16.78 5.96
N ILE A 280 16.74 16.43 6.82
CA ILE A 280 16.77 16.74 8.27
C ILE A 280 17.98 16.06 8.92
N GLU A 281 18.20 14.77 8.69
CA GLU A 281 19.30 14.01 9.30
C GLU A 281 20.66 14.61 8.94
N ARG A 282 20.83 15.14 7.73
CA ARG A 282 22.08 15.78 7.30
C ARG A 282 22.29 17.16 7.90
N ASN A 283 21.22 17.96 8.04
CA ASN A 283 21.34 19.34 8.49
C ASN A 283 21.13 19.49 9.99
N GLU A 284 20.34 18.60 10.62
CA GLU A 284 19.98 18.62 12.04
C GLU A 284 19.97 17.19 12.62
N PRO A 285 21.11 16.44 12.60
CA PRO A 285 21.18 15.04 13.03
C PRO A 285 20.75 14.82 14.47
N GLN A 286 20.87 15.85 15.31
CA GLN A 286 20.43 15.83 16.72
C GLN A 286 18.92 15.60 16.87
N ARG A 287 18.11 15.79 15.82
CA ARG A 287 16.67 15.50 15.85
C ARG A 287 16.38 14.02 15.84
N GLY A 288 17.29 13.19 15.31
CA GLY A 288 17.15 11.74 15.27
C GLY A 288 15.87 11.31 14.54
N ILE A 289 15.56 11.93 13.41
CA ILE A 289 14.27 11.79 12.72
C ILE A 289 13.96 10.35 12.34
N PHE A 290 14.98 9.57 11.95
CA PHE A 290 14.82 8.15 11.64
C PHE A 290 14.63 7.25 12.87
N LYS A 291 14.83 7.79 14.10
CA LYS A 291 14.54 7.08 15.35
C LYS A 291 13.14 7.39 15.89
N ARG A 292 12.46 8.41 15.32
CA ARG A 292 11.13 8.82 15.79
C ARG A 292 10.14 7.66 15.70
N ARG A 293 9.30 7.49 16.74
CA ARG A 293 8.32 6.39 16.85
C ARG A 293 8.95 5.03 16.57
N ASP A 294 10.09 4.76 17.20
CA ASP A 294 10.82 3.50 17.07
C ASP A 294 11.14 3.16 15.58
N GLY A 295 11.58 4.17 14.83
CA GLY A 295 12.00 4.00 13.44
C GLY A 295 10.85 3.80 12.45
N VAL A 296 9.69 4.40 12.69
CA VAL A 296 8.48 4.18 11.88
C VAL A 296 8.69 4.42 10.38
N LEU A 297 9.54 5.37 9.97
CA LEU A 297 9.83 5.61 8.55
C LEU A 297 10.59 4.45 7.91
N LEU A 298 11.51 3.83 8.65
CA LEU A 298 12.25 2.64 8.19
C LEU A 298 11.35 1.42 8.17
N LYS A 299 10.47 1.26 9.18
CA LYS A 299 9.42 0.23 9.18
C LYS A 299 8.46 0.40 8.02
N ALA A 300 8.15 1.64 7.60
CA ALA A 300 7.29 1.89 6.46
C ALA A 300 7.91 1.41 5.13
N VAL A 301 9.23 1.44 4.98
CA VAL A 301 9.92 0.83 3.84
C VAL A 301 9.77 -0.70 3.88
N ASP A 302 10.01 -1.33 5.02
CA ASP A 302 9.87 -2.79 5.18
C ASP A 302 8.43 -3.24 4.96
N ALA A 303 7.44 -2.58 5.61
CA ALA A 303 6.01 -2.86 5.45
C ALA A 303 5.54 -2.76 3.99
N LEU A 304 6.08 -1.78 3.24
CA LEU A 304 5.76 -1.62 1.82
C LEU A 304 6.33 -2.79 0.99
N VAL A 305 7.55 -3.24 1.26
CA VAL A 305 8.13 -4.42 0.59
C VAL A 305 7.36 -5.68 0.97
N GLN A 306 7.04 -5.89 2.26
CA GLN A 306 6.21 -7.00 2.73
C GLN A 306 4.82 -7.01 2.06
N SER A 307 4.28 -5.84 1.70
CA SER A 307 2.98 -5.70 1.04
C SER A 307 3.04 -5.94 -0.48
N SER A 308 3.87 -6.90 -0.92
CA SER A 308 4.06 -7.26 -2.33
C SER A 308 4.17 -8.76 -2.55
N TYR A 309 3.96 -9.19 -3.79
CA TYR A 309 4.19 -10.55 -4.26
C TYR A 309 4.69 -10.54 -5.70
N GLY A 310 5.70 -11.35 -6.01
CA GLY A 310 6.26 -11.42 -7.36
C GLY A 310 6.80 -10.07 -7.88
N GLY A 311 7.22 -9.17 -6.98
CA GLY A 311 7.70 -7.83 -7.33
C GLY A 311 6.60 -6.76 -7.48
N TYR A 312 5.31 -7.09 -7.32
CA TYR A 312 4.18 -6.18 -7.44
C TYR A 312 3.48 -5.98 -6.10
N PHE A 313 3.02 -4.75 -5.81
CA PHE A 313 2.24 -4.48 -4.61
C PHE A 313 0.87 -5.14 -4.67
N PHE A 314 0.34 -5.52 -3.51
CA PHE A 314 -1.05 -5.95 -3.42
C PHE A 314 -1.96 -4.83 -3.92
N PRO A 315 -2.89 -5.09 -4.85
CA PRO A 315 -3.72 -4.06 -5.49
C PRO A 315 -4.90 -3.62 -4.61
N ILE A 316 -4.59 -3.24 -3.38
CA ILE A 316 -5.58 -2.78 -2.40
C ILE A 316 -5.98 -1.35 -2.71
N ASN A 317 -7.28 -1.05 -2.66
CA ASN A 317 -7.87 0.26 -2.93
C ASN A 317 -7.69 0.69 -4.41
N ASP A 318 -7.60 2.01 -4.68
CA ASP A 318 -7.43 2.56 -6.04
C ASP A 318 -6.06 2.24 -6.67
N ALA A 319 -5.60 1.01 -6.55
CA ALA A 319 -4.28 0.57 -7.00
C ALA A 319 -4.25 0.20 -8.49
N ILE A 320 -3.09 0.43 -9.12
CA ILE A 320 -2.76 -0.13 -10.44
C ILE A 320 -2.10 -1.49 -10.22
N LEU A 321 -2.57 -2.52 -10.94
CA LEU A 321 -2.12 -3.91 -10.75
C LEU A 321 -0.62 -4.11 -10.97
N ASP A 322 -0.03 -3.40 -11.94
CA ASP A 322 1.34 -3.62 -12.38
C ASP A 322 2.31 -2.56 -11.82
N LYS A 323 2.03 -2.04 -10.62
CA LYS A 323 2.98 -1.24 -9.84
C LYS A 323 3.68 -2.08 -8.81
N GLY A 324 5.00 -1.91 -8.73
CA GLY A 324 5.82 -2.78 -7.91
C GLY A 324 7.04 -2.12 -7.30
N LEU A 325 7.96 -2.97 -6.91
CA LEU A 325 9.15 -2.61 -6.15
C LEU A 325 10.14 -1.73 -6.92
N ASP A 326 10.03 -1.63 -8.25
CA ASP A 326 10.92 -0.86 -9.14
C ASP A 326 10.54 0.63 -9.29
N THR A 327 9.55 1.11 -8.53
CA THR A 327 9.11 2.50 -8.57
C THR A 327 10.16 3.45 -7.98
N GLU A 328 10.29 4.65 -8.55
CA GLU A 328 11.30 5.65 -8.12
C GLU A 328 11.21 5.99 -6.64
N GLU A 329 9.98 6.08 -6.14
CA GLU A 329 9.70 6.37 -4.74
C GLU A 329 10.28 5.30 -3.80
N LEU A 330 10.16 4.02 -4.17
CA LEU A 330 10.69 2.93 -3.35
C LEU A 330 12.21 2.76 -3.57
N VAL A 331 12.76 3.09 -4.73
CA VAL A 331 14.22 3.15 -4.92
C VAL A 331 14.83 4.13 -3.91
N ALA A 332 14.24 5.32 -3.76
CA ALA A 332 14.66 6.28 -2.73
C ALA A 332 14.53 5.70 -1.31
N GLY A 333 13.40 5.04 -1.03
CA GLY A 333 13.17 4.37 0.25
C GLY A 333 14.22 3.33 0.59
N ILE A 334 14.55 2.46 -0.36
CA ILE A 334 15.54 1.37 -0.20
C ILE A 334 16.95 1.93 0.01
N ASP A 335 17.39 2.87 -0.85
CA ASP A 335 18.74 3.43 -0.77
C ASP A 335 18.97 4.14 0.57
N ILE A 336 18.02 4.98 0.98
CA ILE A 336 18.11 5.72 2.25
C ILE A 336 17.99 4.79 3.45
N ALA A 337 17.06 3.82 3.42
CA ALA A 337 16.92 2.86 4.52
C ALA A 337 18.16 1.98 4.66
N TYR A 338 18.76 1.53 3.55
CA TYR A 338 20.03 0.82 3.60
C TYR A 338 21.16 1.66 4.21
N ALA A 339 21.29 2.92 3.80
CA ALA A 339 22.29 3.82 4.35
C ALA A 339 22.13 4.09 5.86
N GLN A 340 20.88 4.11 6.34
CA GLN A 340 20.56 4.32 7.76
C GLN A 340 20.74 3.06 8.62
N THR A 341 20.55 1.85 8.05
CA THR A 341 20.47 0.60 8.83
C THR A 341 21.61 -0.38 8.54
N GLY A 342 22.19 -0.34 7.35
CA GLY A 342 23.10 -1.37 6.86
C GLY A 342 22.43 -2.72 6.59
N ASP A 343 21.09 -2.78 6.54
CA ASP A 343 20.37 -4.03 6.37
C ASP A 343 20.57 -4.64 4.98
N ALA A 344 21.40 -5.67 4.92
CA ALA A 344 21.77 -6.34 3.68
C ALA A 344 20.58 -7.01 2.94
N ARG A 345 19.43 -7.21 3.59
CA ARG A 345 18.21 -7.73 2.95
C ARG A 345 17.66 -6.73 1.94
N LEU A 346 17.76 -5.41 2.21
CA LEU A 346 17.34 -4.36 1.30
C LEU A 346 18.11 -4.36 -0.02
N LEU A 347 19.35 -4.86 -0.01
CA LEU A 347 20.16 -4.99 -1.23
C LEU A 347 19.58 -5.99 -2.23
N SER A 348 18.85 -7.04 -1.79
CA SER A 348 18.18 -7.94 -2.72
C SER A 348 17.00 -7.25 -3.44
N VAL A 349 16.32 -6.35 -2.76
CA VAL A 349 15.28 -5.49 -3.36
C VAL A 349 15.91 -4.54 -4.38
N ALA A 350 16.98 -3.83 -4.00
CA ALA A 350 17.74 -2.96 -4.91
C ALA A 350 18.26 -3.70 -6.15
N LYS A 351 18.73 -4.95 -5.97
CA LYS A 351 19.14 -5.82 -7.07
C LYS A 351 18.00 -6.10 -8.06
N THR A 352 16.80 -6.30 -7.56
CA THR A 352 15.60 -6.49 -8.39
C THR A 352 15.20 -5.18 -9.09
N GLN A 353 15.29 -4.06 -8.39
CA GLN A 353 15.00 -2.71 -8.94
C GLN A 353 15.96 -2.32 -10.08
N LYS A 354 17.20 -2.78 -10.06
CA LYS A 354 18.26 -2.45 -11.05
C LYS A 354 18.47 -0.95 -11.22
N ARG A 355 18.21 -0.20 -10.16
CA ARG A 355 18.28 1.26 -10.07
C ARG A 355 18.80 1.70 -8.70
N VAL A 356 19.42 2.88 -8.66
CA VAL A 356 19.80 3.59 -7.44
C VAL A 356 19.66 5.09 -7.67
N LEU A 357 19.57 5.86 -6.59
CA LEU A 357 19.66 7.32 -6.67
C LEU A 357 21.07 7.78 -7.04
N LEU A 358 21.18 8.92 -7.73
CA LEU A 358 22.45 9.63 -7.90
C LEU A 358 22.74 10.45 -6.63
N SER A 359 22.92 9.76 -5.52
CA SER A 359 23.11 10.29 -4.18
C SER A 359 24.14 9.44 -3.41
N PRO A 360 24.63 9.91 -2.26
CA PRO A 360 25.54 9.13 -1.41
C PRO A 360 24.96 7.78 -1.00
N GLU A 361 23.65 7.71 -0.74
CA GLU A 361 22.94 6.50 -0.36
C GLU A 361 22.90 5.49 -1.51
N GLY A 362 22.58 5.97 -2.73
CA GLY A 362 22.58 5.13 -3.91
C GLY A 362 23.99 4.62 -4.27
N LEU A 363 25.03 5.41 -4.05
CA LEU A 363 26.41 4.94 -4.19
C LEU A 363 26.74 3.81 -3.20
N GLN A 364 26.34 3.94 -1.92
CA GLN A 364 26.55 2.90 -0.91
C GLN A 364 25.87 1.60 -1.29
N VAL A 365 24.61 1.66 -1.78
CA VAL A 365 23.89 0.48 -2.28
C VAL A 365 24.63 -0.15 -3.47
N ALA A 366 25.03 0.66 -4.45
CA ALA A 366 25.73 0.16 -5.65
C ALA A 366 27.07 -0.51 -5.32
N GLN A 367 27.83 0.04 -4.37
CA GLN A 367 29.08 -0.54 -3.87
C GLN A 367 28.83 -1.86 -3.14
N ALA A 368 27.86 -1.89 -2.23
CA ALA A 368 27.53 -3.10 -1.48
C ALA A 368 27.03 -4.24 -2.39
N LEU A 369 26.30 -3.92 -3.46
CA LEU A 369 25.92 -4.89 -4.48
C LEU A 369 27.12 -5.40 -5.29
N ALA A 370 28.06 -4.53 -5.65
CA ALA A 370 29.29 -4.93 -6.35
C ALA A 370 30.16 -5.84 -5.48
N GLU A 371 30.11 -5.66 -4.16
CA GLU A 371 30.80 -6.50 -3.17
C GLU A 371 30.01 -7.77 -2.79
N ASN A 372 28.88 -8.06 -3.45
CA ASN A 372 28.03 -9.22 -3.21
C ASN A 372 27.51 -9.32 -1.75
N LYS A 373 27.23 -8.20 -1.09
CA LYS A 373 26.74 -8.17 0.29
C LYS A 373 25.23 -8.45 0.43
N ALA A 374 24.50 -8.54 -0.68
CA ALA A 374 23.06 -8.78 -0.67
C ALA A 374 22.69 -10.10 0.02
N LYS A 375 21.72 -10.02 0.91
CA LYS A 375 21.05 -11.19 1.52
C LYS A 375 19.61 -11.25 1.03
N PRO A 376 19.01 -12.44 0.90
CA PRO A 376 17.59 -12.55 0.51
C PRO A 376 16.70 -11.73 1.44
N PHE A 377 15.73 -11.03 0.88
CA PHE A 377 14.68 -10.41 1.65
C PHE A 377 13.70 -11.50 2.12
N ALA A 378 13.48 -11.59 3.41
CA ALA A 378 12.58 -12.58 3.97
C ALA A 378 11.14 -12.05 3.89
N PHE A 379 10.35 -12.59 2.98
CA PHE A 379 8.89 -12.42 2.98
C PHE A 379 8.28 -13.35 4.03
N VAL A 380 7.72 -12.78 5.09
CA VAL A 380 7.23 -13.54 6.25
C VAL A 380 5.75 -13.29 6.49
N PRO A 381 5.04 -14.21 7.18
CA PRO A 381 3.70 -13.93 7.68
C PRO A 381 3.72 -12.69 8.56
N THR A 382 2.84 -11.73 8.27
CA THR A 382 2.88 -10.40 8.90
C THR A 382 1.48 -9.88 9.15
N LEU A 383 1.24 -9.33 10.34
CA LEU A 383 0.06 -8.54 10.66
C LEU A 383 0.47 -7.07 10.72
N LEU A 384 0.17 -6.33 9.68
CA LEU A 384 0.40 -4.88 9.63
C LEU A 384 -0.82 -4.18 10.22
N ARG A 385 -0.71 -3.74 11.47
CA ARG A 385 -1.78 -2.98 12.15
C ARG A 385 -2.04 -1.66 11.44
N ASP A 386 -3.24 -1.13 11.55
CA ASP A 386 -3.65 0.14 10.95
C ASP A 386 -3.97 1.20 12.00
N GLY A 387 -3.94 2.47 11.58
CA GLY A 387 -4.08 3.63 12.46
C GLY A 387 -2.81 3.99 13.21
N PRO A 388 -2.72 5.24 13.73
CA PRO A 388 -1.50 5.75 14.36
C PRO A 388 -1.05 4.96 15.60
N ASP A 389 -2.00 4.37 16.32
CA ASP A 389 -1.74 3.55 17.52
C ASP A 389 -1.83 2.05 17.23
N GLY A 390 -2.10 1.67 15.97
CA GLY A 390 -2.23 0.27 15.57
C GLY A 390 -3.51 -0.41 16.07
N THR A 391 -4.56 0.35 16.32
CA THR A 391 -5.82 -0.16 16.89
C THR A 391 -7.01 -0.10 15.91
N GLU A 392 -6.78 0.38 14.69
CA GLU A 392 -7.83 0.66 13.71
C GLU A 392 -7.90 -0.40 12.60
N GLY A 393 -7.73 -1.67 12.94
CA GLY A 393 -7.69 -2.77 11.99
C GLY A 393 -6.28 -3.24 11.66
N ALA A 394 -6.15 -4.05 10.61
CA ALA A 394 -4.87 -4.59 10.15
C ALA A 394 -4.93 -5.08 8.71
N LEU A 395 -3.76 -5.27 8.07
CA LEU A 395 -3.58 -6.10 6.89
C LEU A 395 -2.92 -7.41 7.33
N ALA A 396 -3.65 -8.52 7.25
CA ALA A 396 -3.10 -9.83 7.59
C ALA A 396 -2.52 -10.49 6.32
N ILE A 397 -1.25 -10.85 6.37
CA ILE A 397 -0.53 -11.52 5.29
C ILE A 397 -0.01 -12.86 5.83
N LEU A 398 -0.54 -13.96 5.34
CA LEU A 398 -0.07 -15.31 5.62
C LEU A 398 0.79 -15.79 4.45
N ARG A 399 1.89 -16.51 4.71
CA ARG A 399 2.83 -16.95 3.68
C ARG A 399 3.40 -18.34 3.97
N MET A 400 3.38 -19.21 2.95
CA MET A 400 4.01 -20.53 3.00
C MET A 400 4.76 -20.83 1.70
N GLY A 401 5.85 -21.59 1.76
CA GLY A 401 6.55 -22.09 0.57
C GLY A 401 7.63 -21.17 -0.02
N GLY A 402 8.13 -20.18 0.72
CA GLY A 402 9.25 -19.31 0.30
C GLY A 402 8.86 -18.19 -0.66
N GLU A 403 9.81 -17.68 -1.46
CA GLU A 403 9.66 -16.45 -2.27
C GLU A 403 8.55 -16.53 -3.31
N ASN A 404 8.44 -17.66 -4.03
CA ASN A 404 7.38 -17.91 -5.02
C ASN A 404 6.27 -18.81 -4.46
N GLY A 405 6.25 -19.01 -3.14
CA GLY A 405 5.25 -19.77 -2.45
C GLY A 405 3.91 -19.04 -2.41
N GLN A 406 3.09 -19.45 -1.48
CA GLN A 406 1.74 -18.90 -1.33
C GLN A 406 1.76 -17.62 -0.49
N ALA A 407 0.89 -16.66 -0.85
CA ALA A 407 0.54 -15.53 -0.02
C ALA A 407 -0.99 -15.37 0.01
N LEU A 408 -1.55 -15.40 1.21
CA LEU A 408 -2.96 -15.13 1.48
C LEU A 408 -3.06 -13.81 2.24
N VAL A 409 -3.82 -12.87 1.69
CA VAL A 409 -3.93 -11.51 2.24
C VAL A 409 -5.38 -11.26 2.61
N MET A 410 -5.66 -10.89 3.86
CA MET A 410 -7.00 -10.49 4.31
C MET A 410 -6.98 -9.01 4.70
N LYS A 411 -7.87 -8.22 4.08
CA LYS A 411 -7.99 -6.77 4.31
C LYS A 411 -8.90 -6.48 5.50
N ASN A 412 -8.29 -6.22 6.64
CA ASN A 412 -8.96 -5.82 7.88
C ASN A 412 -8.70 -4.34 8.22
N THR A 413 -8.30 -3.54 7.24
CA THR A 413 -7.85 -2.15 7.40
C THR A 413 -9.02 -1.18 7.48
N LYS A 414 -8.71 0.07 7.84
CA LYS A 414 -9.61 1.23 7.66
C LYS A 414 -10.11 1.36 6.23
N GLN A 415 -10.95 2.38 5.99
CA GLN A 415 -11.51 2.63 4.66
C GLN A 415 -10.46 3.02 3.63
N GLY A 416 -9.36 3.68 4.03
CA GLY A 416 -8.33 4.13 3.10
C GLY A 416 -8.61 5.52 2.52
N MET A 417 -9.24 6.37 3.30
CA MET A 417 -9.58 7.76 2.93
C MET A 417 -10.36 7.82 1.60
N GLY A 418 -10.08 8.80 0.77
CA GLY A 418 -10.73 8.98 -0.53
C GLY A 418 -10.43 7.88 -1.56
N HIS A 419 -9.41 7.06 -1.34
CA HIS A 419 -9.00 5.98 -2.23
C HIS A 419 -9.54 4.60 -1.84
N GLY A 420 -10.18 4.51 -0.67
CA GLY A 420 -10.70 3.25 -0.15
C GLY A 420 -11.87 2.68 -0.95
N HIS A 421 -11.96 1.35 -0.94
CA HIS A 421 -13.06 0.58 -1.52
C HIS A 421 -14.00 0.05 -0.44
N PHE A 422 -15.20 -0.38 -0.84
CA PHE A 422 -16.20 -0.96 0.06
C PHE A 422 -15.99 -2.47 0.19
N ASP A 423 -14.86 -2.87 0.79
CA ASP A 423 -14.29 -4.20 0.68
C ASP A 423 -13.77 -4.77 2.02
N LYS A 424 -14.44 -4.48 3.13
CA LYS A 424 -14.07 -5.01 4.45
C LYS A 424 -14.05 -6.54 4.44
N LEU A 425 -12.97 -7.14 4.98
CA LEU A 425 -12.72 -8.58 4.99
C LEU A 425 -12.56 -9.19 3.58
N ASN A 426 -12.21 -8.38 2.57
CA ASN A 426 -11.78 -8.87 1.26
C ASN A 426 -10.47 -9.65 1.39
N TRP A 427 -10.22 -10.56 0.47
CA TRP A 427 -9.00 -11.35 0.44
C TRP A 427 -8.45 -11.57 -0.96
N LEU A 428 -7.14 -11.80 -1.01
CA LEU A 428 -6.41 -12.14 -2.22
C LEU A 428 -5.57 -13.39 -1.95
N PHE A 429 -5.35 -14.16 -3.00
CA PHE A 429 -4.49 -15.33 -2.92
C PHE A 429 -3.52 -15.37 -4.11
N TYR A 430 -2.28 -15.60 -3.78
CA TYR A 430 -1.16 -15.72 -4.71
C TYR A 430 -0.52 -17.09 -4.56
N ASP A 431 -0.14 -17.69 -5.67
CA ASP A 431 0.53 -18.98 -5.70
C ASP A 431 1.35 -19.11 -6.98
N ASN A 432 2.52 -19.74 -6.90
CA ASN A 432 3.37 -20.03 -8.05
C ASN A 432 3.65 -18.81 -8.96
N GLY A 433 3.89 -17.65 -8.37
CA GLY A 433 4.14 -16.40 -9.09
C GLY A 433 2.88 -15.73 -9.66
N GLN A 434 1.68 -16.28 -9.45
CA GLN A 434 0.44 -15.84 -10.06
C GLN A 434 -0.54 -15.22 -9.04
N ARG A 435 -1.38 -14.31 -9.52
CA ARG A 435 -2.57 -13.80 -8.81
C ARG A 435 -3.71 -14.79 -9.05
N VAL A 436 -4.07 -15.59 -8.08
CA VAL A 436 -5.09 -16.64 -8.18
C VAL A 436 -6.47 -16.12 -7.84
N VAL A 437 -6.64 -15.59 -6.60
CA VAL A 437 -7.83 -14.86 -6.19
C VAL A 437 -7.48 -13.38 -6.20
N THR A 438 -8.26 -12.58 -6.91
CA THR A 438 -7.87 -11.24 -7.33
C THR A 438 -8.65 -10.14 -6.63
N ASP A 439 -8.06 -8.95 -6.59
CA ASP A 439 -8.76 -7.68 -6.39
C ASP A 439 -8.70 -6.88 -7.70
N TYR A 440 -9.77 -6.20 -8.02
CA TYR A 440 -9.84 -5.42 -9.25
C TYR A 440 -8.86 -4.23 -9.22
N GLY A 441 -8.55 -3.69 -8.04
CA GLY A 441 -7.86 -2.42 -7.90
C GLY A 441 -8.69 -1.28 -8.49
N ALA A 442 -8.04 -0.29 -9.11
CA ALA A 442 -8.73 0.84 -9.73
C ALA A 442 -9.17 0.56 -11.17
N ALA A 443 -10.34 1.05 -11.55
CA ALA A 443 -10.71 1.16 -12.96
C ALA A 443 -9.91 2.29 -13.62
N ARG A 444 -9.02 1.92 -14.53
CA ARG A 444 -8.15 2.81 -15.30
C ARG A 444 -8.44 2.68 -16.78
N PHE A 445 -7.86 3.59 -17.56
CA PHE A 445 -8.04 3.59 -19.01
C PHE A 445 -7.41 2.35 -19.66
N LEU A 446 -8.20 1.50 -20.30
CA LEU A 446 -7.72 0.37 -21.11
C LEU A 446 -7.60 0.74 -22.58
N ASN A 447 -8.52 1.57 -23.10
CA ASN A 447 -8.61 1.91 -24.53
C ASN A 447 -8.29 3.38 -24.85
N ILE A 448 -7.64 4.11 -23.97
CA ILE A 448 -7.29 5.51 -24.13
C ILE A 448 -5.78 5.66 -23.97
N GLU A 449 -5.09 6.14 -24.98
CA GLU A 449 -3.64 6.33 -24.98
C GLU A 449 -3.18 7.33 -23.92
N ALA A 450 -3.91 8.44 -23.76
CA ALA A 450 -3.57 9.49 -22.84
C ALA A 450 -4.50 9.50 -21.62
N LYS A 451 -3.90 9.49 -20.45
CA LYS A 451 -4.59 9.68 -19.18
C LYS A 451 -5.13 11.10 -19.08
N ALA A 452 -6.42 11.30 -19.34
CA ALA A 452 -7.04 12.62 -19.27
C ALA A 452 -7.12 13.11 -17.81
N GLY A 453 -6.22 14.03 -17.42
CA GLY A 453 -6.27 14.75 -16.16
C GLY A 453 -5.95 13.94 -14.89
N GLY A 454 -5.48 12.71 -14.98
CA GLY A 454 -5.23 11.88 -13.80
C GLY A 454 -6.49 11.46 -13.04
N ILE A 455 -7.67 11.72 -13.60
CA ILE A 455 -8.97 11.40 -13.03
C ILE A 455 -9.27 9.91 -13.26
N TYR A 456 -9.90 9.27 -12.26
CA TYR A 456 -10.43 7.91 -12.42
C TYR A 456 -11.61 7.92 -13.39
N LEU A 457 -11.82 6.77 -14.05
CA LEU A 457 -12.99 6.56 -14.88
C LEU A 457 -14.27 6.54 -14.02
N PRO A 458 -15.44 6.84 -14.61
CA PRO A 458 -16.72 6.65 -13.92
C PRO A 458 -16.89 5.24 -13.36
N GLU A 459 -16.35 4.23 -14.06
CA GLU A 459 -16.39 2.82 -13.67
C GLU A 459 -15.57 2.53 -12.42
N ASN A 460 -14.67 3.41 -12.01
CA ASN A 460 -14.02 3.30 -10.69
C ASN A 460 -15.05 3.40 -9.55
N ASN A 461 -16.04 4.27 -9.68
CA ASN A 461 -17.10 4.41 -8.70
C ASN A 461 -18.24 3.39 -8.92
N SER A 462 -18.62 3.10 -10.18
CA SER A 462 -19.75 2.23 -10.46
C SER A 462 -19.43 0.72 -10.41
N TRP A 463 -18.13 0.36 -10.47
CA TRP A 463 -17.63 -1.03 -10.39
C TRP A 463 -16.53 -1.21 -9.36
N ALA A 464 -15.31 -0.71 -9.63
CA ALA A 464 -14.10 -1.09 -8.91
C ALA A 464 -14.18 -0.86 -7.38
N ARG A 465 -14.86 0.17 -6.93
CA ARG A 465 -15.05 0.47 -5.50
C ARG A 465 -16.21 -0.27 -4.86
N GLN A 466 -17.09 -0.88 -5.64
CA GLN A 466 -18.30 -1.52 -5.14
C GLN A 466 -18.00 -2.88 -4.52
N THR A 467 -18.72 -3.25 -3.46
CA THR A 467 -18.46 -4.48 -2.70
C THR A 467 -18.52 -5.73 -3.55
N ILE A 468 -19.40 -5.79 -4.56
CA ILE A 468 -19.52 -6.94 -5.46
C ILE A 468 -18.26 -7.17 -6.33
N ALA A 469 -17.40 -6.18 -6.50
CA ALA A 469 -16.13 -6.29 -7.21
C ALA A 469 -14.99 -6.89 -6.36
N HIS A 470 -15.30 -7.33 -5.14
CA HIS A 470 -14.36 -7.85 -4.16
C HIS A 470 -14.83 -9.18 -3.57
N ASN A 471 -13.91 -9.94 -2.98
CA ASN A 471 -14.15 -11.26 -2.42
C ASN A 471 -14.69 -11.18 -0.99
N THR A 472 -15.79 -10.46 -0.77
CA THR A 472 -16.38 -10.23 0.54
C THR A 472 -17.91 -10.23 0.51
N LEU A 473 -18.55 -10.13 1.69
CA LEU A 473 -20.00 -10.20 1.85
C LEU A 473 -20.71 -9.00 1.25
N VAL A 474 -21.70 -9.24 0.41
CA VAL A 474 -22.70 -8.24 -0.02
C VAL A 474 -24.05 -8.58 0.58
N VAL A 475 -24.76 -7.58 1.13
CA VAL A 475 -26.10 -7.76 1.70
C VAL A 475 -27.13 -6.98 0.89
N ASN A 476 -28.18 -7.65 0.43
CA ASN A 476 -29.28 -7.06 -0.34
C ASN A 476 -28.84 -6.23 -1.55
N GLU A 477 -27.77 -6.67 -2.24
CA GLU A 477 -27.17 -6.00 -3.41
C GLU A 477 -26.68 -4.56 -3.10
N GLN A 478 -26.39 -4.24 -1.82
CA GLN A 478 -25.86 -2.96 -1.41
C GLN A 478 -24.37 -3.06 -1.11
N SER A 479 -23.60 -2.00 -1.40
CA SER A 479 -22.22 -1.89 -0.94
C SER A 479 -22.14 -1.56 0.54
N HIS A 480 -21.03 -1.92 1.17
CA HIS A 480 -20.75 -1.55 2.56
C HIS A 480 -20.99 -0.07 2.77
N PHE A 481 -21.57 0.29 3.89
CA PHE A 481 -21.88 1.69 4.29
C PHE A 481 -22.84 2.41 3.33
N GLY A 482 -23.57 1.68 2.48
CA GLY A 482 -24.41 2.25 1.42
C GLY A 482 -23.62 2.98 0.34
N GLY A 483 -22.33 2.63 0.13
CA GLY A 483 -21.45 3.31 -0.82
C GLY A 483 -20.95 4.69 -0.36
N ASP A 484 -21.08 5.02 0.93
CA ASP A 484 -20.60 6.28 1.51
C ASP A 484 -19.27 6.07 2.24
N TRP A 485 -18.16 6.50 1.62
CA TRP A 485 -16.83 6.35 2.18
C TRP A 485 -16.64 7.12 3.51
N LYS A 486 -17.36 8.21 3.72
CA LYS A 486 -17.29 9.00 4.98
C LYS A 486 -17.87 8.23 6.15
N LYS A 487 -18.93 7.45 5.92
CA LYS A 487 -19.46 6.52 6.93
C LYS A 487 -18.52 5.36 7.21
N GLY A 488 -17.81 4.89 6.17
CA GLY A 488 -16.84 3.80 6.31
C GLY A 488 -15.51 4.20 6.95
N GLN A 489 -15.10 5.49 6.83
CA GLN A 489 -13.78 5.94 7.28
C GLN A 489 -13.48 5.69 8.77
N PRO A 490 -14.41 5.92 9.72
CA PRO A 490 -14.14 5.64 11.13
C PRO A 490 -14.23 4.16 11.51
N LEU A 491 -14.60 3.27 10.58
CA LEU A 491 -14.86 1.86 10.87
C LEU A 491 -13.82 0.95 10.22
N ALA A 492 -13.29 0.04 11.04
CA ALA A 492 -12.40 -1.03 10.61
C ALA A 492 -12.86 -2.37 11.19
N PRO A 493 -12.60 -3.50 10.51
CA PRO A 493 -12.76 -4.80 11.13
C PRO A 493 -11.89 -4.94 12.37
N THR A 494 -12.41 -5.60 13.40
CA THR A 494 -11.65 -5.94 14.61
C THR A 494 -10.85 -7.22 14.37
N PRO A 495 -9.51 -7.19 14.37
CA PRO A 495 -8.70 -8.41 14.34
C PRO A 495 -8.96 -9.26 15.59
N LEU A 496 -9.20 -10.55 15.39
CA LEU A 496 -9.51 -11.50 16.46
C LEU A 496 -8.39 -12.52 16.68
N LEU A 497 -7.72 -12.93 15.61
CA LEU A 497 -6.69 -13.96 15.63
C LEU A 497 -5.66 -13.72 14.55
N PHE A 498 -4.39 -13.88 14.89
CA PHE A 498 -3.29 -14.06 13.94
C PHE A 498 -2.30 -15.04 14.57
N ALA A 499 -2.18 -16.23 14.00
CA ALA A 499 -1.30 -17.26 14.51
C ALA A 499 -0.53 -17.91 13.35
N VAL A 500 0.73 -18.24 13.61
CA VAL A 500 1.67 -18.76 12.62
C VAL A 500 2.39 -19.98 13.21
N SER A 501 2.33 -21.09 12.47
CA SER A 501 3.19 -22.26 12.65
C SER A 501 3.66 -22.76 11.28
N ASP A 502 4.53 -23.74 11.23
CA ASP A 502 5.10 -24.27 9.98
C ASP A 502 4.04 -24.94 9.09
N ASP A 503 3.00 -25.48 9.67
CA ASP A 503 1.96 -26.25 8.98
C ASP A 503 0.58 -25.59 8.99
N THR A 504 0.40 -24.52 9.79
CA THR A 504 -0.87 -23.82 9.96
C THR A 504 -0.61 -22.33 10.18
N GLN A 505 -1.16 -21.50 9.33
CA GLN A 505 -1.21 -20.06 9.54
C GLN A 505 -2.67 -19.63 9.45
N ILE A 506 -3.13 -18.83 10.40
CA ILE A 506 -4.55 -18.48 10.53
C ILE A 506 -4.73 -17.01 10.90
N ALA A 507 -5.69 -16.36 10.25
CA ALA A 507 -6.12 -14.99 10.57
C ALA A 507 -7.64 -14.95 10.67
N SER A 508 -8.15 -14.18 11.64
CA SER A 508 -9.58 -13.95 11.83
C SER A 508 -9.86 -12.49 12.18
N ALA A 509 -10.95 -11.96 11.62
CA ALA A 509 -11.44 -10.63 11.97
C ALA A 509 -12.96 -10.53 11.85
N ARG A 510 -13.56 -9.59 12.59
CA ARG A 510 -15.00 -9.31 12.60
C ARG A 510 -15.27 -7.91 12.10
N MET A 511 -16.29 -7.78 11.25
CA MET A 511 -16.83 -6.51 10.80
C MET A 511 -18.25 -6.28 11.35
N GLU A 512 -18.43 -5.14 11.98
CA GLU A 512 -19.69 -4.63 12.44
C GLU A 512 -19.95 -3.24 11.83
N GLY A 513 -21.21 -2.89 11.59
CA GLY A 513 -21.59 -1.56 11.08
C GLY A 513 -21.37 -1.34 9.59
N ALA A 514 -20.92 -2.34 8.82
CA ALA A 514 -20.90 -2.24 7.36
C ALA A 514 -22.31 -2.26 6.76
N TYR A 515 -23.22 -2.96 7.42
CA TYR A 515 -24.64 -3.04 7.12
C TYR A 515 -25.46 -2.95 8.40
N ASP A 516 -26.62 -2.31 8.35
CA ASP A 516 -27.50 -2.17 9.52
C ASP A 516 -27.99 -3.54 10.00
N GLY A 517 -27.71 -3.85 11.26
CA GLY A 517 -28.14 -5.08 11.92
C GLY A 517 -27.47 -6.36 11.39
N VAL A 518 -26.37 -6.26 10.66
CA VAL A 518 -25.58 -7.42 10.19
C VAL A 518 -24.14 -7.30 10.68
N SER A 519 -23.64 -8.37 11.30
CA SER A 519 -22.22 -8.57 11.59
C SER A 519 -21.70 -9.80 10.85
N PHE A 520 -20.43 -9.80 10.49
CA PHE A 520 -19.79 -10.95 9.86
C PHE A 520 -18.36 -11.11 10.33
N THR A 521 -17.96 -12.38 10.51
CA THR A 521 -16.62 -12.76 10.93
C THR A 521 -16.03 -13.65 9.86
N ARG A 522 -14.84 -13.32 9.39
CA ARG A 522 -14.09 -14.17 8.47
C ARG A 522 -12.88 -14.75 9.15
N THR A 523 -12.70 -16.05 9.01
CA THR A 523 -11.50 -16.75 9.42
C THR A 523 -10.91 -17.46 8.22
N GLN A 524 -9.65 -17.23 7.93
CA GLN A 524 -8.92 -17.85 6.86
C GLN A 524 -7.66 -18.53 7.36
N ALA A 525 -7.30 -19.66 6.78
CA ALA A 525 -6.08 -20.37 7.14
C ALA A 525 -5.37 -20.92 5.89
N LEU A 526 -4.03 -20.87 5.91
CA LEU A 526 -3.17 -21.69 5.08
C LEU A 526 -2.83 -22.96 5.85
N LEU A 527 -3.09 -24.12 5.27
CA LEU A 527 -2.85 -25.42 5.88
C LEU A 527 -1.98 -26.28 4.99
N SER A 528 -0.85 -26.72 5.47
CA SER A 528 0.01 -27.71 4.84
C SER A 528 -0.21 -29.10 5.43
N HIS A 529 -0.29 -30.12 4.60
CA HIS A 529 -0.38 -31.51 5.04
C HIS A 529 0.30 -32.44 4.03
N PRO A 530 1.03 -33.50 4.45
CA PRO A 530 1.76 -34.37 3.53
C PRO A 530 0.90 -35.08 2.45
N ALA A 531 -0.40 -35.29 2.71
CA ALA A 531 -1.33 -35.85 1.73
C ALA A 531 -1.77 -34.85 0.67
N LEU A 532 -1.60 -33.54 0.89
CA LEU A 532 -1.80 -32.47 -0.06
C LEU A 532 -0.47 -32.22 -0.79
N GLY A 533 -0.50 -31.81 -2.04
CA GLY A 533 0.72 -31.48 -2.77
C GLY A 533 1.26 -30.11 -2.39
N GLU A 534 0.33 -29.19 -2.15
CA GLU A 534 0.57 -27.79 -1.81
C GLU A 534 -0.28 -27.41 -0.59
N PRO A 535 0.06 -26.35 0.14
CA PRO A 535 -0.82 -25.81 1.16
C PRO A 535 -2.18 -25.38 0.56
N VAL A 536 -3.24 -25.53 1.33
CA VAL A 536 -4.61 -25.16 0.92
C VAL A 536 -5.10 -23.96 1.72
N VAL A 537 -6.00 -23.17 1.12
CA VAL A 537 -6.68 -22.06 1.81
C VAL A 537 -8.02 -22.57 2.34
N LEU A 538 -8.24 -22.55 3.65
CA LEU A 538 -9.56 -22.62 4.24
C LEU A 538 -10.15 -21.24 4.40
N ASP A 539 -11.44 -21.08 4.08
CA ASP A 539 -12.21 -19.84 4.23
C ASP A 539 -13.53 -20.13 4.94
N LEU A 540 -13.76 -19.46 6.05
CA LEU A 540 -14.99 -19.53 6.85
C LEU A 540 -15.51 -18.11 7.05
N LEU A 541 -16.67 -17.81 6.47
CA LEU A 541 -17.36 -16.53 6.66
C LEU A 541 -18.68 -16.74 7.38
N ARG A 542 -18.76 -16.35 8.63
CA ARG A 542 -19.94 -16.43 9.48
C ARG A 542 -20.69 -15.11 9.43
N VAL A 543 -21.98 -15.16 9.07
CA VAL A 543 -22.86 -13.99 8.95
C VAL A 543 -23.99 -14.11 9.95
N THR A 544 -24.25 -13.05 10.71
CA THR A 544 -25.36 -12.92 11.65
C THR A 544 -26.11 -11.64 11.37
N GLY A 545 -27.39 -11.72 11.12
CA GLY A 545 -28.28 -10.60 10.88
C GLY A 545 -29.48 -10.60 11.80
N THR A 546 -30.04 -9.44 12.07
CA THR A 546 -31.27 -9.27 12.87
C THR A 546 -32.54 -9.55 12.10
N LYS A 547 -32.46 -9.58 10.75
CA LYS A 547 -33.58 -9.81 9.82
C LYS A 547 -33.14 -10.71 8.70
N ALA A 548 -34.11 -11.36 8.08
CA ALA A 548 -33.90 -12.13 6.84
C ALA A 548 -33.39 -11.21 5.71
N ALA A 549 -32.33 -11.60 5.04
CA ALA A 549 -31.69 -10.85 3.97
C ALA A 549 -31.20 -11.77 2.85
N ARG A 550 -30.79 -11.18 1.73
CA ARG A 550 -29.98 -11.82 0.71
C ARG A 550 -28.51 -11.61 1.05
N TYR A 551 -27.73 -12.67 0.99
CA TYR A 551 -26.30 -12.65 1.18
C TYR A 551 -25.63 -13.18 -0.09
N ASP A 552 -24.77 -12.35 -0.69
CA ASP A 552 -23.92 -12.72 -1.83
C ASP A 552 -22.46 -12.75 -1.39
N LEU A 553 -21.76 -13.83 -1.75
CA LEU A 553 -20.33 -13.96 -1.54
C LEU A 553 -19.65 -14.23 -2.87
N PRO A 554 -19.05 -13.20 -3.51
CA PRO A 554 -18.28 -13.36 -4.73
C PRO A 554 -16.89 -13.91 -4.47
N LEU A 555 -16.37 -14.63 -5.44
CA LEU A 555 -14.97 -15.03 -5.58
C LEU A 555 -14.51 -14.66 -7.00
N HIS A 556 -13.67 -13.64 -7.09
CA HIS A 556 -13.00 -13.24 -8.33
C HIS A 556 -11.68 -13.98 -8.47
N PHE A 557 -11.42 -14.57 -9.62
CA PHE A 557 -10.21 -15.35 -9.85
C PHE A 557 -9.65 -15.15 -11.25
N ASN A 558 -8.41 -15.51 -11.46
CA ASN A 558 -7.79 -15.57 -12.79
C ASN A 558 -7.71 -17.00 -13.27
N GLY A 559 -7.81 -17.19 -14.58
CA GLY A 559 -7.67 -18.48 -15.24
C GLY A 559 -8.90 -18.89 -16.03
N HIS A 560 -8.86 -20.11 -16.56
CA HIS A 560 -9.90 -20.67 -17.41
C HIS A 560 -10.63 -21.79 -16.68
N ILE A 561 -11.95 -21.71 -16.58
CA ILE A 561 -12.78 -22.75 -15.96
C ILE A 561 -12.62 -24.05 -16.76
N MET A 562 -12.25 -25.14 -16.07
CA MET A 562 -12.03 -26.46 -16.62
C MET A 562 -13.15 -27.43 -16.27
N ASP A 563 -13.69 -27.32 -15.04
CA ASP A 563 -14.75 -28.19 -14.56
C ASP A 563 -15.71 -27.46 -13.62
N VAL A 564 -16.97 -27.73 -13.76
CA VAL A 564 -18.06 -27.27 -12.91
C VAL A 564 -18.69 -28.49 -12.24
N GLY A 565 -18.23 -28.79 -11.02
CA GLY A 565 -18.63 -29.96 -10.25
C GLY A 565 -20.04 -29.86 -9.64
N PHE A 566 -20.98 -29.21 -10.33
CA PHE A 566 -22.39 -29.13 -9.94
C PHE A 566 -23.29 -28.91 -11.16
N LYS A 567 -24.57 -29.30 -11.04
CA LYS A 567 -25.56 -29.06 -12.09
C LYS A 567 -25.90 -27.60 -12.17
N SER A 568 -25.84 -27.02 -13.35
CA SER A 568 -26.18 -25.63 -13.63
C SER A 568 -26.96 -25.50 -14.94
N GLN A 569 -27.76 -24.42 -15.02
CA GLN A 569 -28.41 -24.00 -16.25
C GLN A 569 -27.55 -22.95 -16.92
N SER A 570 -27.17 -23.19 -18.16
CA SER A 570 -26.39 -22.23 -18.95
C SER A 570 -27.25 -21.03 -19.36
N ALA A 571 -26.71 -19.82 -19.18
CA ALA A 571 -27.30 -18.55 -19.62
C ALA A 571 -26.45 -17.85 -20.69
N VAL A 572 -25.43 -18.51 -21.23
CA VAL A 572 -24.46 -17.94 -22.19
C VAL A 572 -25.13 -17.35 -23.43
N ALA A 573 -26.24 -17.95 -23.90
CA ALA A 573 -26.97 -17.47 -25.09
C ALA A 573 -27.60 -16.06 -24.85
N THR A 574 -28.03 -15.75 -23.63
CA THR A 574 -28.68 -14.47 -23.29
C THR A 574 -27.81 -13.53 -22.48
N ARG A 575 -26.85 -14.06 -21.74
CA ARG A 575 -25.95 -13.36 -20.82
C ARG A 575 -26.67 -12.26 -20.03
N PRO A 576 -27.69 -12.58 -19.23
CA PRO A 576 -28.38 -11.58 -18.44
C PRO A 576 -27.42 -10.90 -17.46
N VAL A 577 -27.69 -9.64 -17.16
CA VAL A 577 -26.93 -8.89 -16.18
C VAL A 577 -27.41 -9.26 -14.77
N LEU A 578 -26.48 -9.37 -13.82
CA LEU A 578 -26.74 -9.83 -12.45
C LEU A 578 -27.72 -8.90 -11.68
N GLY A 579 -27.65 -7.58 -11.93
CA GLY A 579 -28.51 -6.60 -11.29
C GLY A 579 -28.44 -5.22 -11.96
N LYS A 580 -28.92 -4.19 -11.26
CA LYS A 580 -29.14 -2.86 -11.86
C LYS A 580 -28.22 -1.76 -11.31
N ALA A 581 -27.64 -1.91 -10.13
CA ALA A 581 -26.87 -0.89 -9.43
C ALA A 581 -25.80 -1.50 -8.55
N ASN A 582 -24.99 -0.67 -7.89
CA ASN A 582 -23.97 -1.05 -6.90
C ASN A 582 -22.95 -2.06 -7.42
N GLY A 583 -22.59 -1.96 -8.71
CA GLY A 583 -21.65 -2.87 -9.39
C GLY A 583 -22.31 -4.08 -10.07
N TYR A 584 -23.50 -4.50 -9.65
CA TYR A 584 -24.21 -5.63 -10.21
C TYR A 584 -24.56 -5.47 -11.68
N GLN A 585 -24.75 -4.24 -12.15
CA GLN A 585 -24.97 -3.91 -13.57
C GLN A 585 -23.75 -4.23 -14.46
N HIS A 586 -22.58 -4.41 -13.87
CA HIS A 586 -21.35 -4.70 -14.59
C HIS A 586 -20.98 -6.19 -14.63
N VAL A 587 -21.89 -7.07 -14.19
CA VAL A 587 -21.66 -8.52 -14.16
C VAL A 587 -22.65 -9.23 -15.04
N TRP A 588 -22.15 -10.04 -16.01
CA TRP A 588 -22.95 -11.01 -16.75
C TRP A 588 -23.08 -12.31 -15.97
N ILE A 589 -24.20 -12.99 -16.15
CA ILE A 589 -24.41 -14.37 -15.68
C ILE A 589 -24.25 -15.32 -16.87
N ASP A 590 -23.35 -16.30 -16.74
CA ASP A 590 -23.12 -17.34 -17.73
C ASP A 590 -23.81 -18.66 -17.36
N ALA A 591 -23.91 -18.98 -16.05
CA ALA A 591 -24.61 -20.15 -15.55
C ALA A 591 -25.11 -19.96 -14.12
N ALA A 592 -26.16 -20.69 -13.76
CA ALA A 592 -26.74 -20.69 -12.41
C ALA A 592 -27.16 -22.11 -11.99
N SER A 593 -26.88 -22.48 -10.72
CA SER A 593 -27.35 -23.73 -10.12
C SER A 593 -28.70 -23.51 -9.41
N GLU A 594 -29.37 -24.62 -9.08
CA GLU A 594 -30.42 -24.59 -8.06
C GLU A 594 -29.82 -24.42 -6.66
N PRO A 595 -30.60 -23.87 -5.69
CA PRO A 595 -30.15 -23.76 -4.32
C PRO A 595 -29.92 -25.12 -3.66
N THR A 596 -28.79 -25.32 -3.01
CA THR A 596 -28.49 -26.54 -2.23
C THR A 596 -27.58 -26.22 -1.04
N ARG A 597 -27.52 -27.11 -0.05
CA ARG A 597 -26.54 -27.12 1.04
C ARG A 597 -25.36 -28.05 0.72
N ASP A 598 -25.46 -28.85 -0.34
CA ASP A 598 -24.38 -29.77 -0.70
C ASP A 598 -23.14 -29.00 -1.14
N ALA A 599 -21.98 -29.54 -0.79
CA ALA A 599 -20.71 -29.00 -1.24
C ALA A 599 -20.58 -29.15 -2.78
N ARG A 600 -20.13 -28.11 -3.42
CA ARG A 600 -19.90 -27.98 -4.86
C ARG A 600 -18.44 -27.68 -5.12
N SER A 601 -17.98 -27.85 -6.33
CA SER A 601 -16.61 -27.51 -6.73
C SER A 601 -16.58 -26.75 -8.06
N LEU A 602 -15.60 -25.90 -8.18
CA LEU A 602 -15.22 -25.23 -9.42
C LEU A 602 -13.71 -25.42 -9.59
N THR A 603 -13.28 -25.93 -10.75
CA THR A 603 -11.87 -26.12 -11.08
C THR A 603 -11.50 -25.24 -12.24
N TRP A 604 -10.38 -24.53 -12.12
CA TRP A 604 -9.81 -23.71 -13.21
C TRP A 604 -8.32 -23.95 -13.38
N LEU A 605 -7.79 -23.58 -14.54
CA LEU A 605 -6.39 -23.65 -14.93
C LEU A 605 -5.83 -22.23 -15.01
N LEU A 606 -4.69 -21.97 -14.34
CA LEU A 606 -3.95 -20.73 -14.44
C LEU A 606 -2.46 -21.06 -14.61
N GLU A 607 -1.87 -20.63 -15.72
CA GLU A 607 -0.44 -20.80 -16.02
C GLU A 607 0.08 -22.22 -15.72
N GLY A 608 -0.68 -23.21 -16.19
CA GLY A 608 -0.33 -24.63 -16.08
C GLY A 608 -0.64 -25.28 -14.74
N ARG A 609 -1.15 -24.57 -13.73
CA ARG A 609 -1.54 -25.13 -12.44
C ARG A 609 -3.06 -25.17 -12.31
N PHE A 610 -3.61 -26.27 -11.78
CA PHE A 610 -5.03 -26.41 -11.47
C PHE A 610 -5.33 -25.87 -10.08
N TYR A 611 -6.52 -25.26 -9.95
CA TYR A 611 -7.06 -24.76 -8.69
C TYR A 611 -8.50 -25.27 -8.57
N THR A 612 -8.80 -25.96 -7.48
CA THR A 612 -10.17 -26.40 -7.18
C THR A 612 -10.68 -25.70 -5.94
N TYR A 613 -11.77 -24.95 -6.08
CA TYR A 613 -12.49 -24.39 -4.96
C TYR A 613 -13.72 -25.24 -4.64
N ARG A 614 -13.71 -25.90 -3.48
CA ARG A 614 -14.87 -26.58 -2.91
C ARG A 614 -15.55 -25.64 -1.93
N PHE A 615 -16.87 -25.52 -2.04
CA PHE A 615 -17.62 -24.52 -1.28
C PHE A 615 -19.03 -24.98 -0.95
N ALA A 616 -19.55 -24.50 0.16
CA ALA A 616 -20.93 -24.71 0.60
C ALA A 616 -21.37 -23.61 1.57
N SER A 617 -22.58 -23.70 2.06
CA SER A 617 -23.14 -22.84 3.09
C SER A 617 -24.16 -23.59 3.97
N THR A 618 -24.32 -23.14 5.20
CA THR A 618 -25.26 -23.76 6.14
C THR A 618 -26.73 -23.55 5.77
N ALA A 619 -27.06 -22.47 5.05
CA ALA A 619 -28.34 -22.29 4.38
C ALA A 619 -28.24 -22.72 2.89
N PRO A 620 -29.34 -23.11 2.24
CA PRO A 620 -29.31 -23.41 0.82
C PRO A 620 -28.79 -22.20 0.03
N SER A 621 -27.74 -22.41 -0.80
CA SER A 621 -27.18 -21.36 -1.65
C SER A 621 -27.21 -21.75 -3.11
N ARG A 622 -27.44 -20.75 -3.96
CA ARG A 622 -27.29 -20.82 -5.42
C ARG A 622 -25.87 -20.45 -5.79
N ALA A 623 -25.26 -21.18 -6.70
CA ALA A 623 -23.99 -20.78 -7.32
C ALA A 623 -24.28 -20.14 -8.68
N LEU A 624 -23.70 -18.95 -8.91
CA LEU A 624 -23.74 -18.27 -10.20
C LEU A 624 -22.31 -18.16 -10.72
N ILE A 625 -22.12 -18.50 -11.98
CA ILE A 625 -20.86 -18.27 -12.70
C ILE A 625 -21.10 -17.09 -13.62
N GLY A 626 -20.18 -16.16 -13.65
CA GLY A 626 -20.30 -14.96 -14.44
C GLY A 626 -18.96 -14.31 -14.77
N GLU A 627 -19.05 -13.16 -15.40
CA GLU A 627 -17.91 -12.37 -15.84
C GLU A 627 -18.20 -10.88 -15.65
N SER A 628 -17.22 -10.10 -15.21
CA SER A 628 -17.32 -8.64 -15.16
C SER A 628 -17.20 -8.01 -16.55
N GLY A 629 -17.54 -6.72 -16.70
CA GLY A 629 -17.41 -5.93 -17.93
C GLY A 629 -18.73 -5.66 -18.66
N ALA A 630 -19.88 -6.04 -18.10
CA ALA A 630 -21.17 -5.68 -18.65
C ALA A 630 -21.40 -4.16 -18.59
N ASN A 631 -22.22 -3.63 -19.53
CA ASN A 631 -22.59 -2.22 -19.60
C ASN A 631 -21.39 -1.25 -19.59
N ASP A 632 -20.35 -1.63 -20.29
CA ASP A 632 -19.15 -0.83 -20.50
C ASP A 632 -18.94 -0.56 -22.00
N PRO A 633 -19.63 0.43 -22.55
CA PRO A 633 -19.58 0.71 -24.00
C PRO A 633 -18.23 1.24 -24.47
N SER A 634 -17.39 1.73 -23.56
CA SER A 634 -16.05 2.25 -23.83
C SER A 634 -14.95 1.21 -23.64
N PHE A 635 -15.27 -0.01 -23.26
CA PHE A 635 -14.33 -1.11 -23.02
C PHE A 635 -13.21 -0.76 -22.04
N ASN A 636 -13.57 -0.09 -20.94
CA ASN A 636 -12.65 0.33 -19.90
C ASN A 636 -12.45 -0.72 -18.79
N LEU A 637 -13.41 -1.64 -18.64
CA LEU A 637 -13.37 -2.67 -17.62
C LEU A 637 -12.66 -3.93 -18.12
N ARG A 638 -11.81 -4.49 -17.27
CA ARG A 638 -11.29 -5.84 -17.49
C ARG A 638 -12.42 -6.83 -17.29
N ARG A 639 -12.42 -7.87 -18.13
CA ARG A 639 -13.30 -9.00 -17.95
C ARG A 639 -12.61 -10.03 -17.08
N GLU A 640 -13.17 -10.27 -15.92
CA GLU A 640 -12.64 -11.20 -14.93
C GLU A 640 -13.74 -12.20 -14.55
N PRO A 641 -13.45 -13.51 -14.54
CA PRO A 641 -14.41 -14.50 -14.13
C PRO A 641 -14.73 -14.38 -12.64
N LEU A 642 -15.95 -14.73 -12.28
CA LEU A 642 -16.36 -14.80 -10.89
C LEU A 642 -17.31 -15.98 -10.63
N LEU A 643 -17.20 -16.51 -9.43
CA LEU A 643 -18.18 -17.39 -8.82
C LEU A 643 -18.90 -16.60 -7.72
N LEU A 644 -20.23 -16.60 -7.74
CA LEU A 644 -21.04 -15.96 -6.69
C LEU A 644 -21.87 -17.02 -5.95
N GLN A 645 -21.74 -17.09 -4.64
CA GLN A 645 -22.63 -17.87 -3.79
C GLN A 645 -23.74 -16.94 -3.27
N ARG A 646 -25.01 -17.29 -3.55
CA ARG A 646 -26.19 -16.48 -3.12
C ARG A 646 -27.06 -17.29 -2.17
N VAL A 647 -27.32 -16.73 -0.98
CA VAL A 647 -28.28 -17.23 0.01
C VAL A 647 -29.40 -16.21 0.13
N ASP A 648 -30.65 -16.64 -0.03
CA ASP A 648 -31.81 -15.77 0.02
C ASP A 648 -32.63 -15.98 1.32
N GLY A 649 -33.17 -14.90 1.87
CA GLY A 649 -34.21 -14.92 2.88
C GLY A 649 -33.80 -15.50 4.24
N GLN A 650 -32.53 -15.41 4.62
CA GLN A 650 -32.04 -15.95 5.88
C GLN A 650 -31.55 -14.83 6.82
N PRO A 651 -31.78 -14.94 8.14
CA PRO A 651 -31.18 -14.00 9.10
C PRO A 651 -29.69 -14.30 9.38
N ALA A 652 -29.24 -15.54 9.17
CA ALA A 652 -27.88 -15.96 9.41
C ALA A 652 -27.48 -17.07 8.45
N THR A 653 -26.19 -17.14 8.13
CA THR A 653 -25.58 -18.23 7.38
C THR A 653 -24.09 -18.28 7.63
N THR A 654 -23.49 -19.45 7.39
CA THR A 654 -22.03 -19.60 7.34
C THR A 654 -21.67 -20.10 5.97
N PHE A 655 -20.86 -19.34 5.24
CA PHE A 655 -20.19 -19.78 4.03
C PHE A 655 -18.86 -20.41 4.41
N TYR A 656 -18.54 -21.52 3.76
CA TYR A 656 -17.26 -22.19 4.00
C TYR A 656 -16.74 -22.82 2.71
N GLY A 657 -15.41 -22.80 2.59
CA GLY A 657 -14.75 -23.30 1.40
C GLY A 657 -13.31 -23.69 1.64
N VAL A 658 -12.77 -24.44 0.69
CA VAL A 658 -11.35 -24.77 0.59
C VAL A 658 -10.89 -24.58 -0.84
N LEU A 659 -9.80 -23.80 -1.00
CA LEU A 659 -9.10 -23.63 -2.27
C LEU A 659 -7.84 -24.48 -2.26
N GLU A 660 -7.77 -25.44 -3.19
CA GLU A 660 -6.64 -26.35 -3.37
C GLU A 660 -5.90 -26.02 -4.66
N PRO A 661 -4.64 -25.55 -4.59
CA PRO A 661 -3.71 -25.63 -5.71
C PRO A 661 -3.24 -27.07 -5.91
N HIS A 662 -3.34 -27.60 -7.13
CA HIS A 662 -2.93 -28.97 -7.41
C HIS A 662 -2.53 -29.19 -8.86
N GLY A 663 -1.81 -30.26 -9.11
CA GLY A 663 -1.49 -30.73 -10.43
C GLY A 663 -0.72 -29.76 -11.32
N GLN A 664 -0.46 -30.20 -12.53
CA GLN A 664 0.23 -29.42 -13.54
C GLN A 664 -0.16 -29.88 -14.95
N TYR A 665 -0.38 -28.91 -15.81
CA TYR A 665 -0.42 -29.11 -17.27
C TYR A 665 0.86 -28.58 -17.91
N ASP A 666 1.54 -29.41 -18.67
CA ASP A 666 2.69 -29.04 -19.49
C ASP A 666 2.27 -29.06 -20.97
N GLY A 667 2.03 -27.88 -21.55
CA GLY A 667 1.62 -27.75 -22.94
C GLY A 667 2.71 -28.10 -23.95
N THR A 668 3.99 -28.09 -23.55
CA THR A 668 5.09 -28.49 -24.43
C THR A 668 5.19 -30.01 -24.55
N ALA A 669 5.04 -30.70 -23.43
CA ALA A 669 5.04 -32.17 -23.40
C ALA A 669 3.65 -32.79 -23.62
N GLU A 670 2.61 -31.95 -23.69
CA GLU A 670 1.19 -32.37 -23.79
C GLU A 670 0.81 -33.37 -22.69
N THR A 671 1.29 -33.13 -21.47
CA THR A 671 1.05 -34.01 -20.32
C THR A 671 0.32 -33.31 -19.20
N VAL A 672 -0.52 -34.06 -18.50
CA VAL A 672 -1.23 -33.63 -17.31
C VAL A 672 -0.88 -34.53 -16.13
N ARG A 673 -0.57 -33.92 -15.00
CA ARG A 673 -0.29 -34.63 -13.75
C ARG A 673 -1.17 -34.08 -12.64
N GLY A 674 -1.85 -34.95 -11.88
CA GLY A 674 -2.61 -34.54 -10.69
C GLY A 674 -3.73 -33.54 -10.96
N ALA A 675 -4.42 -33.62 -12.11
CA ALA A 675 -5.53 -32.70 -12.46
C ALA A 675 -6.75 -32.80 -11.53
N ASN A 676 -6.87 -33.88 -10.77
CA ASN A 676 -7.96 -34.07 -9.83
C ASN A 676 -7.56 -33.57 -8.43
N SER A 677 -8.50 -32.90 -7.76
CA SER A 677 -8.40 -32.52 -6.36
C SER A 677 -8.08 -33.73 -5.46
N ARG A 678 -7.25 -33.53 -4.46
CA ARG A 678 -6.92 -34.50 -3.42
C ARG A 678 -7.86 -34.43 -2.22
N ILE A 679 -8.79 -33.48 -2.23
CA ILE A 679 -9.81 -33.30 -1.22
C ILE A 679 -11.08 -33.99 -1.73
N ASP A 680 -11.45 -35.12 -1.13
CA ASP A 680 -12.63 -35.87 -1.50
C ASP A 680 -13.90 -35.20 -1.00
N ARG A 681 -13.87 -34.66 0.24
CA ARG A 681 -15.05 -34.07 0.89
C ARG A 681 -14.66 -32.87 1.75
N LEU A 682 -15.48 -31.83 1.73
CA LEU A 682 -15.50 -30.71 2.67
C LEU A 682 -16.77 -30.80 3.52
N SER A 683 -16.63 -30.74 4.85
CA SER A 683 -17.74 -30.74 5.79
C SER A 683 -17.57 -29.63 6.82
N HIS A 684 -18.70 -29.16 7.35
CA HIS A 684 -18.77 -28.17 8.40
C HIS A 684 -19.67 -28.67 9.53
N TYR A 685 -19.18 -28.57 10.75
CA TYR A 685 -19.92 -28.93 11.97
C TYR A 685 -19.95 -27.73 12.91
N ARG A 686 -21.10 -27.49 13.49
CA ARG A 686 -21.35 -26.40 14.42
C ARG A 686 -21.55 -26.93 15.83
N GLY A 687 -20.74 -26.42 16.79
CA GLY A 687 -20.94 -26.58 18.21
C GLY A 687 -21.72 -25.42 18.81
N LYS A 688 -21.69 -25.30 20.14
CA LYS A 688 -22.37 -24.22 20.85
C LYS A 688 -21.72 -22.86 20.54
N ASP A 689 -20.40 -22.81 20.50
CA ASP A 689 -19.58 -21.62 20.46
C ASP A 689 -18.34 -21.75 19.54
N ALA A 690 -18.34 -22.74 18.67
CA ALA A 690 -17.24 -23.03 17.76
C ALA A 690 -17.73 -23.77 16.51
N ASP A 691 -16.93 -23.66 15.45
CA ASP A 691 -17.08 -24.40 14.20
C ASP A 691 -15.91 -25.36 14.01
N VAL A 692 -16.15 -26.47 13.33
CA VAL A 692 -15.10 -27.36 12.81
C VAL A 692 -15.29 -27.54 11.31
N LEU A 693 -14.27 -27.19 10.53
CA LEU A 693 -14.14 -27.52 9.12
C LEU A 693 -13.36 -28.83 8.97
N VAL A 694 -13.87 -29.75 8.20
CA VAL A 694 -13.27 -31.08 7.99
C VAL A 694 -13.02 -31.32 6.52
N LEU A 695 -11.78 -31.69 6.20
CA LEU A 695 -11.33 -32.14 4.89
C LEU A 695 -11.06 -33.64 4.94
N ASP A 696 -11.84 -34.43 4.21
CA ASP A 696 -11.48 -35.80 3.89
C ASP A 696 -10.55 -35.79 2.68
N LEU A 697 -9.36 -36.34 2.83
CA LEU A 697 -8.31 -36.32 1.83
C LEU A 697 -8.20 -37.70 1.16
N ALA A 698 -7.72 -37.69 -0.08
CA ALA A 698 -7.41 -38.93 -0.79
C ALA A 698 -6.49 -39.84 0.06
N GLY A 699 -6.72 -41.13 0.03
CA GLY A 699 -5.99 -42.10 0.82
C GLY A 699 -6.43 -42.22 2.31
N GLY A 700 -7.65 -41.79 2.61
CA GLY A 700 -8.27 -42.03 3.93
C GLY A 700 -7.71 -41.19 5.04
N LYS A 701 -7.10 -40.06 4.77
CA LYS A 701 -6.66 -39.07 5.75
C LYS A 701 -7.75 -38.02 5.99
N ARG A 702 -7.74 -37.43 7.19
CA ARG A 702 -8.69 -36.37 7.57
C ARG A 702 -7.94 -35.25 8.27
N LEU A 703 -8.12 -34.05 7.79
CA LEU A 703 -7.63 -32.81 8.38
C LEU A 703 -8.85 -32.02 8.87
N ALA A 704 -8.84 -31.57 10.13
CA ALA A 704 -9.89 -30.72 10.63
C ALA A 704 -9.31 -29.49 11.33
N LEU A 705 -10.04 -28.37 11.25
CA LEU A 705 -9.70 -27.12 11.90
C LEU A 705 -10.89 -26.67 12.76
N GLY A 706 -10.68 -26.67 14.09
CA GLY A 706 -11.61 -26.12 15.06
C GLY A 706 -11.35 -24.64 15.26
N ILE A 707 -12.41 -23.82 15.27
CA ILE A 707 -12.35 -22.35 15.36
C ILE A 707 -13.42 -21.88 16.34
N ALA A 708 -13.03 -21.22 17.42
CA ALA A 708 -13.96 -20.59 18.36
C ALA A 708 -14.68 -19.40 17.74
N ASP A 709 -15.88 -19.07 18.21
CA ASP A 709 -16.63 -17.88 17.79
C ASP A 709 -15.92 -16.59 18.14
N ASP A 710 -15.27 -16.61 19.28
CA ASP A 710 -14.41 -15.53 19.77
C ASP A 710 -13.02 -16.11 20.10
N PRO A 711 -12.10 -16.16 19.11
CA PRO A 711 -10.77 -16.70 19.32
C PRO A 711 -9.91 -15.96 20.34
N THR A 712 -10.34 -14.78 20.77
CA THR A 712 -9.64 -14.00 21.82
C THR A 712 -9.91 -14.53 23.24
N LYS A 713 -10.97 -15.34 23.38
CA LYS A 713 -11.35 -15.95 24.65
C LYS A 713 -10.84 -17.38 24.71
N GLY A 714 -10.13 -17.71 25.77
CA GLY A 714 -9.81 -19.09 26.10
C GLY A 714 -11.03 -19.85 26.60
N GLY A 715 -10.95 -21.18 26.63
CA GLY A 715 -11.99 -22.06 27.16
C GLY A 715 -12.08 -23.37 26.41
N PRO A 716 -12.74 -24.38 27.00
CA PRO A 716 -12.96 -25.64 26.33
C PRO A 716 -14.07 -25.53 25.30
N HIS A 717 -13.82 -26.04 24.12
CA HIS A 717 -14.77 -26.14 23.01
C HIS A 717 -15.00 -27.63 22.66
N GLU A 718 -16.22 -27.97 22.32
CA GLU A 718 -16.59 -29.29 21.82
C GLU A 718 -17.53 -29.17 20.64
N VAL A 719 -17.16 -29.84 19.55
CA VAL A 719 -17.97 -29.96 18.35
C VAL A 719 -18.04 -31.42 17.94
N SER A 720 -19.24 -31.92 17.62
CA SER A 720 -19.43 -33.30 17.20
C SER A 720 -20.06 -33.38 15.81
N GLY A 721 -19.63 -34.37 15.02
CA GLY A 721 -20.16 -34.67 13.70
C GLY A 721 -19.51 -35.92 13.09
N ASP A 722 -20.17 -36.62 12.15
CA ASP A 722 -19.69 -37.84 11.51
C ASP A 722 -19.20 -38.92 12.50
N GLY A 723 -19.85 -39.04 13.66
CA GLY A 723 -19.46 -40.00 14.71
C GLY A 723 -18.17 -39.65 15.43
N GLN A 724 -17.60 -38.46 15.26
CA GLN A 724 -16.42 -37.95 15.94
C GLN A 724 -16.75 -36.74 16.80
N SER A 725 -15.92 -36.49 17.83
CA SER A 725 -15.96 -35.29 18.65
C SER A 725 -14.58 -34.66 18.67
N TRP A 726 -14.54 -33.35 18.34
CA TRP A 726 -13.34 -32.53 18.44
C TRP A 726 -13.42 -31.68 19.70
N ARG A 727 -12.38 -31.78 20.54
CA ARG A 727 -12.27 -31.03 21.78
C ARG A 727 -10.96 -30.29 21.85
N TRP A 728 -11.02 -29.02 22.25
CA TRP A 728 -9.83 -28.22 22.41
C TRP A 728 -10.05 -27.07 23.39
N ASP A 729 -8.95 -26.50 23.85
CA ASP A 729 -8.91 -25.26 24.61
C ASP A 729 -8.30 -24.14 23.72
N GLY A 730 -8.81 -22.91 23.90
CA GLY A 730 -8.30 -21.74 23.15
C GLY A 730 -9.00 -21.45 21.84
N GLY A 731 -8.50 -20.48 21.10
CA GLY A 731 -9.18 -19.89 19.96
C GLY A 731 -9.31 -20.78 18.72
N TRP A 732 -8.38 -21.74 18.57
CA TRP A 732 -8.37 -22.66 17.43
C TRP A 732 -7.54 -23.90 17.71
N LYS A 733 -7.77 -24.96 16.94
CA LYS A 733 -6.95 -26.17 16.93
C LYS A 733 -7.07 -26.94 15.62
N ARG A 734 -5.94 -27.44 15.16
CA ARG A 734 -5.84 -28.40 14.08
C ARG A 734 -5.87 -29.83 14.60
N PHE A 735 -6.54 -30.72 13.85
CA PHE A 735 -6.64 -32.14 14.11
C PHE A 735 -6.28 -32.91 12.84
N ASP A 736 -5.34 -33.84 12.96
CA ASP A 736 -4.93 -34.78 11.92
C ASP A 736 -5.38 -36.20 12.35
N THR A 737 -6.31 -36.80 11.64
CA THR A 737 -6.88 -38.11 11.98
C THR A 737 -7.04 -38.97 10.72
N ALA A 738 -7.29 -40.26 10.88
CA ALA A 738 -7.74 -41.11 9.79
C ALA A 738 -9.28 -41.00 9.63
N THR A 739 -9.77 -41.12 8.41
CA THR A 739 -11.21 -41.30 8.18
C THR A 739 -11.64 -42.65 8.76
N GLY A 740 -12.68 -42.68 9.60
CA GLY A 740 -13.13 -43.88 10.34
C GLY A 740 -13.61 -45.08 9.52
N LYS A 741 -13.05 -45.30 8.34
CA LYS A 741 -13.27 -46.48 7.51
C LYS A 741 -12.42 -47.71 7.89
N ASP A 742 -11.45 -47.57 8.79
CA ASP A 742 -10.50 -48.60 9.19
C ASP A 742 -10.62 -49.02 10.67
N SER A 743 -11.81 -48.90 11.26
CA SER A 743 -12.11 -49.55 12.52
C SER A 743 -13.15 -50.65 12.32
N LYS A 744 -12.71 -51.79 11.75
CA LYS A 744 -13.32 -53.10 11.94
C LYS A 744 -12.22 -54.04 12.41
#